data_b3cf32fc795568441567cd46a60a79ff
#
_entry.id   b3cf32fc795568441567cd46a60a79ff
#
_cell.length_a   1.000
_cell.length_b   1.000
_cell.length_c   1.000
_cell.angle_alpha   90.00
_cell.angle_beta   90.00
_cell.angle_gamma   90.00
#
_symmetry.space_group_name_H-M   'P 1'
#
loop_
_entity.id
_entity.type
_entity.pdbx_description
1 polymer ?
#
loop_
_entity_poly.entity_id
_entity_poly.type
_entity_poly.pdbx_seq_one_letter_code
_entity_poly.pdbx_strand_id
1 'polypeptide(L)'
;MAHIDAGKTTTTERILFYTGKTHKLGEVHEGAATMDWMVQEQERGITITSAATTCIWKGHRFNIIDTPGHVDFTVEVERSLRVLDGAVATFCAKGGVEPQSETVWRQADTYKVPRIAYVNKMDINGADFFRVEKMIRERLGANPVPVELPIGKEETFRGIIDLIAMEAEIYYDDLGKDFRKEPIPEDMKDIAEEYHNKLVEEAASANDELMEKYLETMELTQEEIIAGLRERCLKMEAVPMLCGSSYKNKGVQFLLDSVIRFLPSPLDVDHVKGINPKTGEEEERKTSDEEPFAGLAFKIATDPFVGSLAYFRCYSGTLSAGSYVYNSTKDKKERVGRLVQMHSNERKDISEICSGDICAIVGLKNTTTGDTLCDEKHPIILEQMEFPEPVIQLSLEPKTKAGQEKMTAALIKLAEEDPTFKTYTDQETGQTIIAGMGELHLDIIVDRLLREFHVEANVGAPQVAYRETFRKAVDAEGMYKRQSGGKGQYGHCKVRFIPLDPGAGYEFEDVTVGGSIPKEYIPAIDKGIQEAAKNGYLAGYEMVDFKAQVYDGSYHEVDSSEMAFKIAGSLAFKDGMEKAGVVLLEPIMKVQIITPEDYFGDLMGNISGRRGTIVGTDDRNGAKVIDAEVPLSEMFGYATDLRSRTQGRGQFTMQPDHYAEVPKSVSEKIVTSRAKKNA
;
A
#
# COMPACT_ATOMS: atom_id res chain seq x y z
N MET A 1 -13.20 10.33 0.71
CA MET A 1 -12.87 8.89 0.67
C MET A 1 -14.07 8.05 0.25
N ALA A 2 -13.91 6.95 -0.46
CA ALA A 2 -15.03 6.07 -0.86
C ALA A 2 -14.51 4.84 -1.63
N HIS A 3 -15.42 3.89 -1.93
CA HIS A 3 -15.16 2.83 -2.91
C HIS A 3 -15.10 3.34 -4.35
N ILE A 4 -14.71 2.48 -5.28
CA ILE A 4 -14.70 2.77 -6.73
C ILE A 4 -16.12 3.14 -7.17
N ASP A 5 -16.22 4.09 -8.09
CA ASP A 5 -17.49 4.56 -8.67
C ASP A 5 -18.52 5.15 -7.68
N ALA A 6 -18.15 5.48 -6.44
CA ALA A 6 -19.06 6.20 -5.55
C ALA A 6 -19.28 7.67 -5.96
N GLY A 7 -18.46 8.20 -6.87
CA GLY A 7 -18.53 9.56 -7.37
C GLY A 7 -17.71 10.58 -6.57
N LYS A 8 -16.57 10.16 -5.99
CA LYS A 8 -15.62 11.04 -5.27
C LYS A 8 -15.16 12.21 -6.13
N THR A 9 -14.47 11.91 -7.23
CA THR A 9 -13.90 12.92 -8.12
C THR A 9 -14.99 13.81 -8.72
N THR A 10 -16.15 13.23 -9.08
CA THR A 10 -17.31 14.01 -9.53
C THR A 10 -17.76 15.00 -8.44
N THR A 11 -17.80 14.58 -7.18
CA THR A 11 -18.17 15.46 -6.06
C THR A 11 -17.13 16.57 -5.89
N THR A 12 -15.83 16.25 -5.97
CA THR A 12 -14.74 17.24 -5.91
C THR A 12 -14.84 18.25 -7.06
N GLU A 13 -15.09 17.80 -8.30
CA GLU A 13 -15.30 18.69 -9.46
C GLU A 13 -16.49 19.65 -9.25
N ARG A 14 -17.59 19.19 -8.66
CA ARG A 14 -18.75 20.05 -8.33
C ARG A 14 -18.42 21.06 -7.24
N ILE A 15 -17.65 20.67 -6.22
CA ILE A 15 -17.16 21.61 -5.21
C ILE A 15 -16.32 22.70 -5.85
N LEU A 16 -15.39 22.34 -6.76
CA LEU A 16 -14.56 23.30 -7.47
C LEU A 16 -15.38 24.26 -8.35
N PHE A 17 -16.44 23.75 -8.98
CA PHE A 17 -17.35 24.56 -9.78
C PHE A 17 -18.15 25.56 -8.94
N TYR A 18 -18.77 25.13 -7.82
CA TYR A 18 -19.55 26.02 -6.97
C TYR A 18 -18.71 27.03 -6.20
N THR A 19 -17.46 26.71 -5.91
CA THR A 19 -16.51 27.65 -5.29
C THR A 19 -15.85 28.59 -6.30
N GLY A 20 -16.21 28.50 -7.61
CA GLY A 20 -15.69 29.35 -8.68
C GLY A 20 -14.22 29.08 -9.02
N LYS A 21 -13.66 27.95 -8.58
CA LYS A 21 -12.28 27.56 -8.88
C LYS A 21 -12.14 27.07 -10.32
N THR A 22 -13.16 26.36 -10.82
CA THR A 22 -13.28 25.96 -12.23
C THR A 22 -14.53 26.57 -12.87
N HIS A 23 -14.46 26.82 -14.17
CA HIS A 23 -15.59 27.38 -14.93
C HIS A 23 -16.37 26.35 -15.71
N LYS A 24 -15.86 25.11 -15.80
CA LYS A 24 -16.47 23.98 -16.49
C LYS A 24 -16.72 22.85 -15.52
N LEU A 25 -17.79 22.10 -15.73
CA LEU A 25 -18.05 20.85 -15.05
C LEU A 25 -17.15 19.78 -15.69
N GLY A 26 -16.15 19.29 -14.96
CA GLY A 26 -15.31 18.17 -15.39
C GLY A 26 -16.07 16.86 -15.25
N GLU A 27 -16.18 16.09 -16.34
CA GLU A 27 -16.79 14.75 -16.33
C GLU A 27 -15.69 13.69 -16.33
N VAL A 28 -15.71 12.81 -15.33
CA VAL A 28 -14.70 11.73 -15.16
C VAL A 28 -14.72 10.77 -16.36
N HIS A 29 -15.91 10.39 -16.81
CA HIS A 29 -16.06 9.44 -17.92
C HIS A 29 -15.60 9.99 -19.28
N GLU A 30 -15.48 11.30 -19.40
CA GLU A 30 -14.98 11.97 -20.61
C GLU A 30 -13.48 12.31 -20.52
N GLY A 31 -12.83 11.93 -19.41
CA GLY A 31 -11.43 12.28 -19.14
C GLY A 31 -11.19 13.79 -18.97
N ALA A 32 -12.26 14.54 -18.63
CA ALA A 32 -12.24 16.01 -18.51
C ALA A 32 -12.15 16.48 -17.05
N ALA A 33 -12.05 15.57 -16.08
CA ALA A 33 -11.93 15.92 -14.67
C ALA A 33 -10.57 16.57 -14.38
N THR A 34 -10.59 17.71 -13.72
CA THR A 34 -9.37 18.48 -13.37
C THR A 34 -8.49 17.71 -12.38
N MET A 35 -9.10 16.94 -11.47
CA MET A 35 -8.38 16.23 -10.44
C MET A 35 -7.69 14.96 -10.94
N ASP A 36 -8.22 14.29 -11.97
CA ASP A 36 -7.62 13.13 -12.64
C ASP A 36 -6.69 13.62 -13.76
N TRP A 37 -5.47 14.02 -13.39
CA TRP A 37 -4.54 14.68 -14.31
C TRP A 37 -3.59 13.72 -15.04
N MET A 38 -3.41 12.50 -14.53
CA MET A 38 -2.60 11.49 -15.20
C MET A 38 -3.32 10.90 -16.40
N VAL A 39 -2.57 10.65 -17.48
CA VAL A 39 -3.14 10.00 -18.68
C VAL A 39 -3.76 8.65 -18.34
N GLN A 40 -3.13 7.89 -17.43
CA GLN A 40 -3.64 6.60 -16.96
C GLN A 40 -4.96 6.72 -16.20
N GLU A 41 -5.16 7.79 -15.42
CA GLU A 41 -6.42 8.09 -14.74
C GLU A 41 -7.52 8.38 -15.74
N GLN A 42 -7.23 9.26 -16.71
CA GLN A 42 -8.18 9.67 -17.74
C GLN A 42 -8.59 8.51 -18.66
N GLU A 43 -7.64 7.67 -19.10
CA GLU A 43 -7.90 6.51 -19.94
C GLU A 43 -8.72 5.42 -19.23
N ARG A 44 -8.50 5.23 -17.92
CA ARG A 44 -9.15 4.18 -17.12
C ARG A 44 -10.39 4.66 -16.38
N GLY A 45 -10.60 5.98 -16.28
CA GLY A 45 -11.71 6.59 -15.54
C GLY A 45 -11.64 6.34 -14.02
N ILE A 46 -10.45 6.17 -13.46
CA ILE A 46 -10.22 5.94 -12.03
C ILE A 46 -9.12 6.85 -11.50
N THR A 47 -9.28 7.35 -10.29
CA THR A 47 -8.23 8.07 -9.58
C THR A 47 -7.16 7.09 -9.09
N ILE A 48 -5.91 7.36 -9.41
CA ILE A 48 -4.74 6.53 -9.07
C ILE A 48 -3.93 7.19 -7.96
N THR A 49 -3.63 8.49 -8.11
CA THR A 49 -2.88 9.26 -7.12
C THR A 49 -3.78 10.29 -6.44
N SER A 50 -3.53 10.55 -5.16
CA SER A 50 -4.24 11.62 -4.47
C SER A 50 -3.87 12.97 -5.07
N ALA A 51 -4.87 13.81 -5.35
CA ALA A 51 -4.70 15.17 -5.84
C ALA A 51 -5.15 16.18 -4.78
N ALA A 52 -4.35 17.23 -4.60
CA ALA A 52 -4.65 18.29 -3.64
C ALA A 52 -5.09 19.58 -4.35
N THR A 53 -6.08 20.24 -3.80
CA THR A 53 -6.55 21.55 -4.27
C THR A 53 -7.06 22.40 -3.11
N THR A 54 -7.15 23.70 -3.34
CA THR A 54 -7.66 24.67 -2.35
C THR A 54 -8.76 25.50 -2.96
N CYS A 55 -9.86 25.66 -2.24
CA CYS A 55 -10.97 26.54 -2.62
C CYS A 55 -11.49 27.34 -1.41
N ILE A 56 -12.38 28.29 -1.65
CA ILE A 56 -12.98 29.13 -0.60
C ILE A 56 -14.50 29.02 -0.70
N TRP A 57 -15.16 28.75 0.43
CA TRP A 57 -16.61 28.73 0.55
C TRP A 57 -17.04 29.50 1.80
N LYS A 58 -17.95 30.45 1.64
CA LYS A 58 -18.45 31.31 2.73
C LYS A 58 -17.37 31.88 3.66
N GLY A 59 -16.23 32.29 3.08
CA GLY A 59 -15.10 32.85 3.82
C GLY A 59 -14.17 31.83 4.47
N HIS A 60 -14.47 30.54 4.38
CA HIS A 60 -13.62 29.46 4.89
C HIS A 60 -12.75 28.89 3.77
N ARG A 61 -11.51 28.59 4.10
CA ARG A 61 -10.55 27.96 3.20
C ARG A 61 -10.61 26.44 3.35
N PHE A 62 -10.80 25.74 2.24
CA PHE A 62 -10.84 24.28 2.17
C PHE A 62 -9.59 23.78 1.46
N ASN A 63 -8.82 22.95 2.11
CA ASN A 63 -7.77 22.16 1.50
C ASN A 63 -8.34 20.76 1.23
N ILE A 64 -8.60 20.42 -0.01
CA ILE A 64 -9.25 19.19 -0.42
C ILE A 64 -8.20 18.23 -0.94
N ILE A 65 -8.21 16.99 -0.46
CA ILE A 65 -7.42 15.89 -0.99
C ILE A 65 -8.39 14.86 -1.55
N ASP A 66 -8.42 14.71 -2.87
CA ASP A 66 -9.17 13.64 -3.53
C ASP A 66 -8.33 12.36 -3.56
N THR A 67 -8.88 11.27 -3.03
CA THR A 67 -8.16 10.02 -2.81
C THR A 67 -8.62 8.92 -3.76
N PRO A 68 -7.75 7.96 -4.17
CA PRO A 68 -8.17 6.80 -4.92
C PRO A 68 -9.21 5.96 -4.18
N GLY A 69 -10.00 5.22 -4.94
CA GLY A 69 -10.98 4.26 -4.39
C GLY A 69 -10.57 2.80 -4.53
N HIS A 70 -9.49 2.51 -5.26
CA HIS A 70 -9.04 1.15 -5.52
C HIS A 70 -8.12 0.62 -4.42
N VAL A 71 -8.28 -0.65 -4.06
CA VAL A 71 -7.50 -1.27 -2.97
C VAL A 71 -6.00 -1.31 -3.21
N ASP A 72 -5.56 -1.31 -4.47
CA ASP A 72 -4.14 -1.29 -4.82
C ASP A 72 -3.46 0.04 -4.47
N PHE A 73 -4.25 1.10 -4.25
CA PHE A 73 -3.78 2.45 -3.91
C PHE A 73 -4.18 2.89 -2.50
N THR A 74 -4.43 1.95 -1.60
CA THR A 74 -4.79 2.26 -0.20
C THR A 74 -3.75 3.10 0.53
N VAL A 75 -2.49 3.00 0.14
CA VAL A 75 -1.41 3.85 0.67
C VAL A 75 -1.64 5.34 0.41
N GLU A 76 -2.22 5.70 -0.75
CA GLU A 76 -2.59 7.07 -1.06
C GLU A 76 -3.67 7.59 -0.11
N VAL A 77 -4.62 6.72 0.24
CA VAL A 77 -5.66 7.02 1.23
C VAL A 77 -5.03 7.18 2.61
N GLU A 78 -4.17 6.26 3.01
CA GLU A 78 -3.56 6.22 4.34
C GLU A 78 -2.68 7.45 4.61
N ARG A 79 -1.79 7.81 3.67
CA ARG A 79 -0.98 9.02 3.80
C ARG A 79 -1.80 10.31 3.77
N SER A 80 -2.95 10.31 3.08
CA SER A 80 -3.89 11.43 3.11
C SER A 80 -4.58 11.52 4.47
N LEU A 81 -5.10 10.41 5.00
CA LEU A 81 -5.78 10.37 6.31
C LEU A 81 -4.89 10.87 7.46
N ARG A 82 -3.58 10.65 7.36
CA ARG A 82 -2.62 11.13 8.37
C ARG A 82 -2.55 12.67 8.50
N VAL A 83 -2.90 13.37 7.43
CA VAL A 83 -2.80 14.85 7.37
C VAL A 83 -4.15 15.54 7.27
N LEU A 84 -5.26 14.82 7.29
CA LEU A 84 -6.60 15.38 7.25
C LEU A 84 -7.09 15.79 8.64
N ASP A 85 -7.86 16.89 8.71
CA ASP A 85 -8.61 17.27 9.89
C ASP A 85 -9.94 16.50 9.94
N GLY A 86 -10.58 16.32 8.80
CA GLY A 86 -11.83 15.57 8.68
C GLY A 86 -12.01 14.97 7.30
N ALA A 87 -12.97 14.08 7.12
CA ALA A 87 -13.22 13.39 5.88
C ALA A 87 -14.70 13.38 5.47
N VAL A 88 -14.95 13.43 4.17
CA VAL A 88 -16.25 13.12 3.58
C VAL A 88 -16.21 11.70 3.03
N ALA A 89 -16.98 10.81 3.64
CA ALA A 89 -17.14 9.43 3.20
C ALA A 89 -18.32 9.34 2.22
N THR A 90 -18.02 9.17 0.93
CA THR A 90 -19.03 9.11 -0.12
C THR A 90 -19.48 7.68 -0.35
N PHE A 91 -20.77 7.42 -0.27
CA PHE A 91 -21.40 6.14 -0.52
C PHE A 91 -22.30 6.22 -1.76
N CYS A 92 -22.35 5.15 -2.54
CA CYS A 92 -23.31 5.04 -3.63
C CYS A 92 -24.68 4.66 -3.06
N ALA A 93 -25.75 5.42 -3.36
CA ALA A 93 -27.10 5.14 -2.89
C ALA A 93 -27.63 3.74 -3.26
N LYS A 94 -27.11 3.17 -4.37
CA LYS A 94 -27.43 1.81 -4.82
C LYS A 94 -26.52 0.75 -4.20
N GLY A 95 -25.20 0.95 -4.17
CA GLY A 95 -24.23 -0.01 -3.63
C GLY A 95 -24.21 -0.02 -2.09
N GLY A 96 -24.34 1.15 -1.49
CA GLY A 96 -24.21 1.35 -0.05
C GLY A 96 -22.79 1.14 0.44
N VAL A 97 -22.63 0.35 1.49
CA VAL A 97 -21.32 -0.02 2.05
C VAL A 97 -20.77 -1.21 1.29
N GLU A 98 -19.69 -1.00 0.55
CA GLU A 98 -18.95 -2.01 -0.16
C GLU A 98 -17.68 -2.40 0.61
N PRO A 99 -17.01 -3.55 0.28
CA PRO A 99 -15.82 -4.00 1.00
C PRO A 99 -14.69 -2.95 1.05
N GLN A 100 -14.52 -2.19 -0.04
CA GLN A 100 -13.55 -1.10 -0.09
C GLN A 100 -13.93 0.06 0.84
N SER A 101 -15.24 0.33 1.02
CA SER A 101 -15.71 1.31 2.00
C SER A 101 -15.34 0.89 3.42
N GLU A 102 -15.47 -0.40 3.74
CA GLU A 102 -15.11 -0.95 5.06
C GLU A 102 -13.59 -0.80 5.32
N THR A 103 -12.75 -1.04 4.32
CA THR A 103 -11.29 -0.90 4.44
C THR A 103 -10.88 0.55 4.72
N VAL A 104 -11.37 1.49 3.90
CA VAL A 104 -11.05 2.92 4.04
C VAL A 104 -11.63 3.48 5.35
N TRP A 105 -12.80 2.99 5.78
CA TRP A 105 -13.42 3.38 7.05
C TRP A 105 -12.56 2.96 8.24
N ARG A 106 -12.07 1.71 8.27
CA ARG A 106 -11.16 1.23 9.33
C ARG A 106 -9.85 1.99 9.37
N GLN A 107 -9.28 2.35 8.21
CA GLN A 107 -8.09 3.22 8.18
C GLN A 107 -8.38 4.59 8.81
N ALA A 108 -9.54 5.19 8.50
CA ALA A 108 -9.94 6.46 9.12
C ALA A 108 -10.18 6.34 10.65
N ASP A 109 -10.63 5.17 11.13
CA ASP A 109 -10.75 4.90 12.58
C ASP A 109 -9.35 4.83 13.24
N THR A 110 -8.38 4.19 12.58
CA THR A 110 -6.99 4.09 13.07
C THR A 110 -6.40 5.49 13.30
N TYR A 111 -6.61 6.41 12.36
CA TYR A 111 -6.11 7.79 12.44
C TYR A 111 -7.07 8.73 13.20
N LYS A 112 -8.19 8.21 13.73
CA LYS A 112 -9.20 8.99 14.48
C LYS A 112 -9.70 10.22 13.72
N VAL A 113 -9.96 10.07 12.41
CA VAL A 113 -10.43 11.16 11.55
C VAL A 113 -11.95 11.30 11.64
N PRO A 114 -12.49 12.43 12.16
CA PRO A 114 -13.91 12.73 12.13
C PRO A 114 -14.45 12.78 10.71
N ARG A 115 -15.70 12.36 10.51
CA ARG A 115 -16.23 12.21 9.15
C ARG A 115 -17.71 12.49 9.02
N ILE A 116 -18.09 12.87 7.80
CA ILE A 116 -19.47 13.01 7.33
C ILE A 116 -19.72 11.89 6.33
N ALA A 117 -20.90 11.28 6.36
CA ALA A 117 -21.36 10.35 5.35
C ALA A 117 -22.17 11.10 4.27
N TYR A 118 -21.79 10.97 3.01
CA TYR A 118 -22.50 11.56 1.88
C TYR A 118 -23.02 10.47 0.95
N VAL A 119 -24.34 10.27 0.93
CA VAL A 119 -25.02 9.30 0.06
C VAL A 119 -25.26 9.92 -1.30
N ASN A 120 -24.38 9.62 -2.22
CA ASN A 120 -24.35 10.14 -3.57
C ASN A 120 -25.12 9.22 -4.56
N LYS A 121 -25.39 9.74 -5.76
CA LYS A 121 -26.09 9.03 -6.81
C LYS A 121 -27.55 8.68 -6.44
N MET A 122 -28.26 9.60 -5.77
CA MET A 122 -29.68 9.43 -5.46
C MET A 122 -30.58 9.38 -6.71
N ASP A 123 -30.04 9.75 -7.88
CA ASP A 123 -30.71 9.77 -9.19
C ASP A 123 -30.68 8.45 -9.96
N ILE A 124 -29.95 7.43 -9.51
CA ILE A 124 -29.81 6.15 -10.24
C ILE A 124 -30.85 5.12 -9.79
N ASN A 125 -31.20 4.19 -10.69
CA ASN A 125 -32.14 3.10 -10.41
C ASN A 125 -31.62 2.22 -9.27
N GLY A 126 -32.46 1.97 -8.24
CA GLY A 126 -32.14 1.21 -7.05
C GLY A 126 -31.50 2.05 -5.94
N ALA A 127 -31.51 3.38 -6.04
CA ALA A 127 -31.09 4.29 -4.97
C ALA A 127 -32.02 4.18 -3.75
N ASP A 128 -31.40 4.01 -2.56
CA ASP A 128 -32.12 3.87 -1.30
C ASP A 128 -31.28 4.41 -0.13
N PHE A 129 -31.64 5.61 0.33
CA PHE A 129 -30.96 6.31 1.42
C PHE A 129 -31.02 5.55 2.76
N PHE A 130 -32.23 5.08 3.13
CA PHE A 130 -32.46 4.42 4.40
C PHE A 130 -31.77 3.05 4.50
N ARG A 131 -31.67 2.36 3.37
CA ARG A 131 -30.88 1.12 3.30
C ARG A 131 -29.40 1.40 3.53
N VAL A 132 -28.86 2.49 2.98
CA VAL A 132 -27.44 2.88 3.19
C VAL A 132 -27.21 3.26 4.65
N GLU A 133 -28.14 3.99 5.30
CA GLU A 133 -28.07 4.29 6.73
C GLU A 133 -27.96 3.00 7.56
N LYS A 134 -28.85 2.04 7.30
CA LYS A 134 -28.81 0.72 7.96
C LYS A 134 -27.49 -0.02 7.73
N MET A 135 -26.97 -0.01 6.49
CA MET A 135 -25.71 -0.66 6.17
C MET A 135 -24.51 -0.01 6.90
N ILE A 136 -24.50 1.32 7.03
CA ILE A 136 -23.43 2.03 7.78
C ILE A 136 -23.46 1.57 9.25
N ARG A 137 -24.65 1.48 9.85
CA ARG A 137 -24.84 1.03 11.24
C ARG A 137 -24.39 -0.43 11.43
N GLU A 138 -24.83 -1.33 10.55
CA GLU A 138 -24.60 -2.77 10.70
C GLU A 138 -23.19 -3.21 10.30
N ARG A 139 -22.63 -2.66 9.21
CA ARG A 139 -21.35 -3.12 8.66
C ARG A 139 -20.14 -2.32 9.15
N LEU A 140 -20.33 -1.02 9.43
CA LEU A 140 -19.24 -0.16 9.89
C LEU A 140 -19.25 0.03 11.41
N GLY A 141 -20.33 -0.40 12.10
CA GLY A 141 -20.50 -0.19 13.54
C GLY A 141 -20.58 1.28 13.94
N ALA A 142 -20.88 2.16 12.99
CA ALA A 142 -20.96 3.59 13.19
C ALA A 142 -22.39 4.03 13.56
N ASN A 143 -22.54 5.24 14.07
CA ASN A 143 -23.83 5.86 14.35
C ASN A 143 -24.14 6.95 13.30
N PRO A 144 -24.75 6.60 12.14
CA PRO A 144 -25.16 7.59 11.16
C PRO A 144 -26.35 8.38 11.69
N VAL A 145 -26.24 9.71 11.63
CA VAL A 145 -27.28 10.65 12.05
C VAL A 145 -27.69 11.48 10.84
N PRO A 146 -28.82 11.17 10.18
CA PRO A 146 -29.33 11.96 9.08
C PRO A 146 -29.58 13.41 9.48
N VAL A 147 -28.97 14.34 8.76
CA VAL A 147 -29.23 15.78 8.86
C VAL A 147 -30.04 16.28 7.66
N GLU A 148 -30.20 15.42 6.67
CA GLU A 148 -31.02 15.61 5.49
C GLU A 148 -31.83 14.36 5.17
N LEU A 149 -32.97 14.57 4.49
CA LEU A 149 -33.70 13.49 3.85
C LEU A 149 -33.87 13.79 2.35
N PRO A 150 -33.81 12.78 1.47
CA PRO A 150 -34.03 12.99 0.04
C PRO A 150 -35.50 13.21 -0.29
N ILE A 151 -35.79 14.18 -1.17
CA ILE A 151 -37.10 14.37 -1.75
C ILE A 151 -37.18 13.64 -3.08
N GLY A 152 -37.85 12.49 -3.07
CA GLY A 152 -37.87 11.56 -4.19
C GLY A 152 -36.62 10.69 -4.25
N LYS A 153 -36.59 9.79 -5.23
CA LYS A 153 -35.46 8.90 -5.53
C LYS A 153 -35.41 8.59 -7.02
N GLU A 154 -34.26 8.14 -7.48
CA GLU A 154 -34.09 7.83 -8.90
C GLU A 154 -34.42 9.04 -9.78
N GLU A 155 -35.19 8.88 -10.84
CA GLU A 155 -35.61 9.97 -11.73
C GLU A 155 -36.43 11.04 -11.04
N THR A 156 -37.09 10.72 -9.91
CA THR A 156 -37.91 11.66 -9.14
C THR A 156 -37.12 12.46 -8.10
N PHE A 157 -35.81 12.20 -7.93
CA PHE A 157 -34.98 12.94 -7.00
C PHE A 157 -34.85 14.41 -7.40
N ARG A 158 -35.47 15.31 -6.64
CA ARG A 158 -35.59 16.73 -6.96
C ARG A 158 -35.06 17.69 -5.92
N GLY A 159 -34.76 17.21 -4.70
CA GLY A 159 -34.30 18.08 -3.63
C GLY A 159 -34.01 17.32 -2.34
N ILE A 160 -33.79 18.07 -1.29
CA ILE A 160 -33.49 17.56 0.07
C ILE A 160 -34.36 18.27 1.09
N ILE A 161 -34.60 17.63 2.23
CA ILE A 161 -35.16 18.25 3.42
C ILE A 161 -34.02 18.51 4.40
N ASP A 162 -33.79 19.76 4.78
CA ASP A 162 -32.92 20.13 5.89
C ASP A 162 -33.65 19.85 7.20
N LEU A 163 -33.23 18.83 7.92
CA LEU A 163 -33.83 18.42 9.20
C LEU A 163 -33.52 19.37 10.36
N ILE A 164 -32.49 20.21 10.24
CA ILE A 164 -32.17 21.21 11.29
C ILE A 164 -33.10 22.40 11.15
N ALA A 165 -33.29 22.89 9.92
CA ALA A 165 -34.15 24.03 9.64
C ALA A 165 -35.61 23.65 9.44
N MET A 166 -35.93 22.36 9.23
CA MET A 166 -37.23 21.84 8.87
C MET A 166 -37.83 22.52 7.64
N GLU A 167 -37.01 22.65 6.60
CA GLU A 167 -37.35 23.24 5.31
C GLU A 167 -36.93 22.30 4.17
N ALA A 168 -37.64 22.39 3.04
CA ALA A 168 -37.27 21.67 1.82
C ALA A 168 -36.44 22.59 0.92
N GLU A 169 -35.34 22.04 0.32
CA GLU A 169 -34.58 22.68 -0.75
C GLU A 169 -34.84 21.95 -2.08
N ILE A 170 -35.53 22.59 -3.01
CA ILE A 170 -35.94 22.03 -4.29
C ILE A 170 -35.16 22.68 -5.42
N TYR A 171 -34.58 21.86 -6.29
CA TYR A 171 -33.75 22.31 -7.44
C TYR A 171 -34.58 22.42 -8.70
N TYR A 172 -34.46 23.55 -9.40
CA TYR A 172 -35.25 23.91 -10.59
C TYR A 172 -34.43 23.98 -11.87
N ASP A 173 -33.10 23.88 -11.78
CA ASP A 173 -32.19 23.86 -12.92
C ASP A 173 -31.24 22.67 -12.92
N ASP A 174 -30.67 22.35 -14.08
CA ASP A 174 -29.72 21.22 -14.21
C ASP A 174 -28.30 21.55 -13.68
N LEU A 175 -28.01 22.85 -13.48
CA LEU A 175 -26.73 23.30 -12.92
C LEU A 175 -26.73 23.39 -11.39
N GLY A 176 -27.87 23.15 -10.76
CA GLY A 176 -28.03 23.23 -9.32
C GLY A 176 -27.81 24.64 -8.72
N LYS A 177 -28.01 25.70 -9.51
CA LYS A 177 -27.84 27.10 -9.09
C LYS A 177 -29.17 27.73 -8.67
N ASP A 178 -30.29 27.36 -9.32
CA ASP A 178 -31.62 27.78 -8.94
C ASP A 178 -32.25 26.71 -8.05
N PHE A 179 -32.00 26.82 -6.74
CA PHE A 179 -32.75 26.07 -5.74
C PHE A 179 -33.48 26.99 -4.79
N ARG A 180 -34.61 26.55 -4.28
CA ARG A 180 -35.50 27.37 -3.46
C ARG A 180 -35.87 26.63 -2.19
N LYS A 181 -35.95 27.41 -1.11
CA LYS A 181 -36.47 26.95 0.16
C LYS A 181 -38.00 26.98 0.12
N GLU A 182 -38.58 25.85 0.39
CA GLU A 182 -40.01 25.62 0.33
C GLU A 182 -40.47 24.84 1.59
N PRO A 183 -41.79 24.87 1.91
CA PRO A 183 -42.34 23.99 2.94
C PRO A 183 -42.12 22.52 2.60
N ILE A 184 -41.89 21.70 3.63
CA ILE A 184 -41.77 20.24 3.46
C ILE A 184 -43.01 19.68 2.78
N PRO A 185 -42.87 18.82 1.73
CA PRO A 185 -44.01 18.17 1.09
C PRO A 185 -44.89 17.43 2.11
N GLU A 186 -46.20 17.51 1.94
CA GLU A 186 -47.19 16.98 2.91
C GLU A 186 -47.00 15.50 3.20
N ASP A 187 -46.63 14.71 2.17
CA ASP A 187 -46.39 13.28 2.25
C ASP A 187 -45.06 12.91 2.94
N MET A 188 -44.23 13.90 3.24
CA MET A 188 -42.92 13.71 3.90
C MET A 188 -42.86 14.34 5.31
N LYS A 189 -43.94 15.02 5.78
CA LYS A 189 -43.90 15.71 7.06
C LYS A 189 -43.70 14.75 8.23
N ASP A 190 -44.40 13.65 8.28
CA ASP A 190 -44.34 12.69 9.39
C ASP A 190 -42.94 12.08 9.52
N ILE A 191 -42.34 11.68 8.41
CA ILE A 191 -40.99 11.13 8.42
C ILE A 191 -39.93 12.20 8.74
N ALA A 192 -40.14 13.44 8.29
CA ALA A 192 -39.23 14.54 8.60
C ALA A 192 -39.25 14.87 10.10
N GLU A 193 -40.44 14.90 10.72
CA GLU A 193 -40.61 15.09 12.17
C GLU A 193 -39.96 13.95 12.96
N GLU A 194 -40.18 12.70 12.54
CA GLU A 194 -39.54 11.55 13.19
C GLU A 194 -38.01 11.67 13.18
N TYR A 195 -37.40 11.96 12.03
CA TYR A 195 -35.97 12.09 11.91
C TYR A 195 -35.41 13.38 12.55
N HIS A 196 -36.18 14.47 12.56
CA HIS A 196 -35.82 15.68 13.30
C HIS A 196 -35.73 15.37 14.81
N ASN A 197 -36.75 14.70 15.40
CA ASN A 197 -36.70 14.33 16.80
C ASN A 197 -35.49 13.45 17.15
N LYS A 198 -35.19 12.45 16.32
CA LYS A 198 -33.99 11.63 16.49
C LYS A 198 -32.69 12.48 16.43
N LEU A 199 -32.64 13.44 15.52
CA LEU A 199 -31.51 14.36 15.39
C LEU A 199 -31.35 15.23 16.65
N VAL A 200 -32.45 15.74 17.21
CA VAL A 200 -32.44 16.54 18.45
C VAL A 200 -31.98 15.70 19.64
N GLU A 201 -32.46 14.46 19.77
CA GLU A 201 -32.01 13.52 20.81
C GLU A 201 -30.51 13.21 20.71
N GLU A 202 -30.01 12.97 19.49
CA GLU A 202 -28.60 12.75 19.26
C GLU A 202 -27.75 13.98 19.59
N ALA A 203 -28.21 15.19 19.25
CA ALA A 203 -27.50 16.42 19.59
C ALA A 203 -27.55 16.69 21.11
N ALA A 204 -28.68 16.42 21.79
CA ALA A 204 -28.77 16.57 23.22
C ALA A 204 -27.85 15.64 24.00
N SER A 205 -27.54 14.46 23.44
CA SER A 205 -26.64 13.47 24.05
C SER A 205 -25.15 13.89 24.04
N ALA A 206 -24.81 15.05 23.52
CA ALA A 206 -23.43 15.54 23.44
C ALA A 206 -22.82 15.88 24.80
N ASN A 207 -23.63 16.52 25.68
CA ASN A 207 -23.24 16.92 27.02
C ASN A 207 -24.44 17.09 27.95
N ASP A 208 -24.18 17.19 29.26
CA ASP A 208 -25.21 17.25 30.29
C ASP A 208 -26.09 18.51 30.17
N GLU A 209 -25.54 19.65 29.77
CA GLU A 209 -26.25 20.92 29.62
C GLU A 209 -27.36 20.83 28.54
N LEU A 210 -27.04 20.32 27.38
CA LEU A 210 -27.97 20.12 26.29
C LEU A 210 -29.01 19.04 26.64
N MET A 211 -28.58 18.01 27.36
CA MET A 211 -29.50 16.94 27.81
C MET A 211 -30.51 17.45 28.83
N GLU A 212 -30.09 18.22 29.85
CA GLU A 212 -30.98 18.82 30.83
C GLU A 212 -32.03 19.73 30.16
N LYS A 213 -31.55 20.62 29.25
CA LYS A 213 -32.45 21.47 28.50
C LYS A 213 -33.47 20.70 27.68
N TYR A 214 -33.03 19.68 26.97
CA TYR A 214 -33.90 18.83 26.15
C TYR A 214 -34.95 18.09 27.01
N LEU A 215 -34.58 17.60 28.17
CA LEU A 215 -35.52 16.94 29.09
C LEU A 215 -36.57 17.91 29.67
N GLU A 216 -36.24 19.19 29.80
CA GLU A 216 -37.16 20.22 30.29
C GLU A 216 -38.10 20.74 29.20
N THR A 217 -37.60 20.99 28.00
CA THR A 217 -38.32 21.68 26.93
C THR A 217 -38.73 20.79 25.76
N MET A 218 -38.12 19.63 25.62
CA MET A 218 -38.22 18.73 24.45
C MET A 218 -37.79 19.38 23.13
N GLU A 219 -37.09 20.52 23.21
CA GLU A 219 -36.64 21.31 22.05
C GLU A 219 -35.21 21.83 22.24
N LEU A 220 -34.43 21.92 21.14
CA LEU A 220 -33.17 22.64 21.05
C LEU A 220 -33.23 23.63 19.90
N THR A 221 -32.47 24.73 20.00
CA THR A 221 -32.32 25.67 18.88
C THR A 221 -31.46 25.07 17.78
N GLN A 222 -31.52 25.63 16.56
CA GLN A 222 -30.70 25.16 15.44
C GLN A 222 -29.20 25.23 15.76
N GLU A 223 -28.76 26.28 16.44
CA GLU A 223 -27.38 26.46 16.87
C GLU A 223 -26.94 25.38 17.87
N GLU A 224 -27.81 25.02 18.80
CA GLU A 224 -27.59 23.97 19.81
C GLU A 224 -27.53 22.57 19.16
N ILE A 225 -28.43 22.31 18.20
CA ILE A 225 -28.41 21.05 17.43
C ILE A 225 -27.07 20.93 16.67
N ILE A 226 -26.65 21.99 15.99
CA ILE A 226 -25.38 22.02 15.25
C ILE A 226 -24.20 21.83 16.20
N ALA A 227 -24.16 22.55 17.33
CA ALA A 227 -23.09 22.44 18.31
C ALA A 227 -23.00 21.05 18.93
N GLY A 228 -24.13 20.47 19.35
CA GLY A 228 -24.17 19.12 19.93
C GLY A 228 -23.76 18.04 18.93
N LEU A 229 -24.30 18.08 17.72
CA LEU A 229 -23.93 17.10 16.69
C LEU A 229 -22.46 17.27 16.26
N ARG A 230 -21.93 18.51 16.17
CA ARG A 230 -20.51 18.77 15.94
C ARG A 230 -19.63 18.14 17.03
N GLU A 231 -19.95 18.37 18.30
CA GLU A 231 -19.22 17.81 19.44
C GLU A 231 -19.13 16.28 19.35
N ARG A 232 -20.25 15.62 19.07
CA ARG A 232 -20.28 14.16 18.88
C ARG A 232 -19.54 13.67 17.64
N CYS A 233 -19.59 14.45 16.54
CA CYS A 233 -18.83 14.15 15.34
C CYS A 233 -17.32 14.22 15.61
N LEU A 234 -16.85 15.24 16.32
CA LEU A 234 -15.44 15.40 16.69
C LEU A 234 -14.96 14.27 17.62
N LYS A 235 -15.83 13.77 18.50
CA LYS A 235 -15.57 12.61 19.37
C LYS A 235 -15.71 11.26 18.64
N MET A 236 -16.13 11.25 17.37
CA MET A 236 -16.41 10.06 16.55
C MET A 236 -17.56 9.21 17.10
N GLU A 237 -18.47 9.78 17.87
CA GLU A 237 -19.65 9.12 18.42
C GLU A 237 -20.85 9.18 17.49
N ALA A 238 -20.88 10.15 16.58
CA ALA A 238 -21.92 10.30 15.56
C ALA A 238 -21.32 10.68 14.22
N VAL A 239 -21.97 10.25 13.14
CA VAL A 239 -21.58 10.56 11.77
C VAL A 239 -22.74 11.31 11.10
N PRO A 240 -22.65 12.63 10.92
CA PRO A 240 -23.65 13.38 10.17
C PRO A 240 -23.84 12.78 8.78
N MET A 241 -25.08 12.49 8.39
CA MET A 241 -25.38 11.80 7.14
C MET A 241 -26.20 12.70 6.21
N LEU A 242 -25.71 12.83 4.99
CA LEU A 242 -26.20 13.71 3.93
C LEU A 242 -26.59 12.90 2.69
N CYS A 243 -27.33 13.51 1.79
CA CYS A 243 -27.69 12.90 0.51
C CYS A 243 -27.59 13.87 -0.67
N GLY A 244 -27.43 13.32 -1.87
CA GLY A 244 -27.42 14.12 -3.07
C GLY A 244 -27.11 13.35 -4.35
N SER A 245 -26.99 14.09 -5.43
CA SER A 245 -26.46 13.60 -6.70
C SER A 245 -25.48 14.60 -7.27
N SER A 246 -24.19 14.31 -7.12
CA SER A 246 -23.13 15.16 -7.65
C SER A 246 -23.20 15.25 -9.18
N TYR A 247 -23.56 14.16 -9.86
CA TYR A 247 -23.74 14.15 -11.31
C TYR A 247 -24.87 15.08 -11.77
N LYS A 248 -26.00 15.10 -11.03
CA LYS A 248 -27.15 15.97 -11.29
C LYS A 248 -27.05 17.33 -10.60
N ASN A 249 -25.92 17.66 -10.00
CA ASN A 249 -25.64 18.95 -9.37
C ASN A 249 -26.60 19.31 -8.20
N LYS A 250 -27.02 18.31 -7.41
CA LYS A 250 -27.97 18.48 -6.30
C LYS A 250 -27.37 18.04 -4.97
N GLY A 251 -27.49 18.86 -3.92
CA GLY A 251 -27.03 18.57 -2.57
C GLY A 251 -25.57 18.94 -2.25
N VAL A 252 -24.78 19.42 -3.21
CA VAL A 252 -23.35 19.68 -3.03
C VAL A 252 -23.09 20.97 -2.20
N GLN A 253 -23.94 22.00 -2.36
CA GLN A 253 -23.81 23.23 -1.60
C GLN A 253 -24.08 22.98 -0.11
N PHE A 254 -25.06 22.14 0.20
CA PHE A 254 -25.36 21.77 1.57
C PHE A 254 -24.25 20.87 2.17
N LEU A 255 -23.61 20.01 1.36
CA LEU A 255 -22.43 19.28 1.78
C LEU A 255 -21.29 20.25 2.19
N LEU A 256 -21.02 21.30 1.42
CA LEU A 256 -20.04 22.33 1.77
C LEU A 256 -20.38 23.06 3.07
N ASP A 257 -21.66 23.41 3.26
CA ASP A 257 -22.12 24.02 4.51
C ASP A 257 -21.96 23.04 5.70
N SER A 258 -22.24 21.77 5.49
CA SER A 258 -22.13 20.74 6.53
C SER A 258 -20.67 20.45 6.90
N VAL A 259 -19.74 20.56 5.96
CA VAL A 259 -18.29 20.50 6.27
C VAL A 259 -17.91 21.61 7.25
N ILE A 260 -18.39 22.85 7.04
CA ILE A 260 -18.15 23.97 7.98
C ILE A 260 -18.80 23.73 9.33
N ARG A 261 -20.02 23.16 9.33
CA ARG A 261 -20.81 22.94 10.55
C ARG A 261 -20.24 21.84 11.43
N PHE A 262 -19.79 20.73 10.87
CA PHE A 262 -19.55 19.49 11.61
C PHE A 262 -18.10 19.01 11.61
N LEU A 263 -17.28 19.27 10.58
CA LEU A 263 -15.91 18.82 10.55
C LEU A 263 -14.97 19.78 11.30
N PRO A 264 -13.86 19.26 11.85
CA PRO A 264 -12.90 20.10 12.57
C PRO A 264 -12.13 21.01 11.64
N SER A 265 -11.71 22.14 12.18
CA SER A 265 -10.65 22.98 11.65
C SER A 265 -9.31 22.60 12.31
N PRO A 266 -8.16 23.05 11.79
CA PRO A 266 -6.88 22.87 12.47
C PRO A 266 -6.85 23.38 13.92
N LEU A 267 -7.70 24.37 14.25
CA LEU A 267 -7.81 24.94 15.61
C LEU A 267 -8.58 24.04 16.59
N ASP A 268 -9.40 23.11 16.11
CA ASP A 268 -10.10 22.15 16.94
C ASP A 268 -9.17 20.98 17.37
N VAL A 269 -8.04 20.82 16.69
CA VAL A 269 -6.99 19.88 17.04
C VAL A 269 -5.92 20.64 17.80
N ASP A 270 -6.02 20.67 19.14
CA ASP A 270 -5.25 21.56 20.01
C ASP A 270 -3.74 21.45 19.83
N HIS A 271 -3.21 20.25 19.58
CA HIS A 271 -1.76 20.07 19.44
C HIS A 271 -1.40 18.82 18.63
N VAL A 272 -0.29 18.89 17.93
CA VAL A 272 0.35 17.72 17.33
C VAL A 272 1.42 17.20 18.28
N LYS A 273 1.44 15.89 18.49
CA LYS A 273 2.43 15.19 19.32
C LYS A 273 3.60 14.71 18.49
N GLY A 274 4.76 14.69 19.12
CA GLY A 274 5.97 14.14 18.53
C GLY A 274 7.03 13.85 19.58
N ILE A 275 8.16 13.35 19.14
CA ILE A 275 9.29 12.98 19.98
C ILE A 275 10.47 13.89 19.65
N ASN A 276 11.09 14.47 20.66
CA ASN A 276 12.33 15.22 20.47
C ASN A 276 13.47 14.23 20.16
N PRO A 277 14.10 14.33 18.98
CA PRO A 277 15.13 13.36 18.57
C PRO A 277 16.42 13.43 19.42
N LYS A 278 16.63 14.51 20.18
CA LYS A 278 17.82 14.69 21.03
C LYS A 278 17.62 14.19 22.44
N THR A 279 16.42 14.39 23.01
CA THR A 279 16.10 14.00 24.40
C THR A 279 15.36 12.69 24.50
N GLY A 280 14.63 12.28 23.44
CA GLY A 280 13.74 11.13 23.44
C GLY A 280 12.41 11.37 24.17
N GLU A 281 12.14 12.60 24.60
CA GLU A 281 10.92 12.98 25.31
C GLU A 281 9.80 13.31 24.36
N GLU A 282 8.55 13.05 24.77
CA GLU A 282 7.37 13.52 24.05
C GLU A 282 7.25 15.03 24.16
N GLU A 283 7.00 15.68 23.06
CA GLU A 283 6.71 17.13 22.95
C GLU A 283 5.42 17.34 22.18
N GLU A 284 4.78 18.46 22.48
CA GLU A 284 3.56 18.90 21.79
C GLU A 284 3.80 20.26 21.12
N ARG A 285 3.16 20.48 19.96
CA ARG A 285 3.14 21.77 19.27
C ARG A 285 1.69 22.21 19.09
N LYS A 286 1.39 23.43 19.49
CA LYS A 286 0.06 24.04 19.25
C LYS A 286 -0.09 24.47 17.81
N THR A 287 -1.30 24.42 17.32
CA THR A 287 -1.64 24.95 15.99
C THR A 287 -1.69 26.47 16.06
N SER A 288 -0.54 27.10 15.89
CA SER A 288 -0.37 28.56 15.92
C SER A 288 0.81 28.98 15.05
N ASP A 289 0.70 30.13 14.39
CA ASP A 289 1.76 30.70 13.57
C ASP A 289 2.94 31.21 14.40
N GLU A 290 2.74 31.48 15.70
CA GLU A 290 3.77 31.95 16.63
C GLU A 290 4.63 30.82 17.22
N GLU A 291 4.19 29.55 17.07
CA GLU A 291 4.94 28.39 17.52
C GLU A 291 6.15 28.07 16.62
N PRO A 292 7.15 27.33 17.12
CA PRO A 292 8.22 26.82 16.27
C PRO A 292 7.66 26.00 15.09
N PHE A 293 8.21 26.24 13.90
CA PHE A 293 7.78 25.55 12.70
C PHE A 293 7.94 24.03 12.83
N ALA A 294 6.88 23.30 12.53
CA ALA A 294 6.88 21.85 12.36
C ALA A 294 5.79 21.39 11.39
N GLY A 295 6.12 20.39 10.59
CA GLY A 295 5.17 19.80 9.68
C GLY A 295 5.68 18.51 9.06
N LEU A 296 4.82 17.87 8.28
CA LEU A 296 5.01 16.52 7.74
C LEU A 296 5.00 16.51 6.22
N ALA A 297 6.04 15.94 5.62
CA ALA A 297 6.06 15.61 4.20
C ALA A 297 5.28 14.31 3.98
N PHE A 298 4.05 14.40 3.47
CA PHE A 298 3.17 13.24 3.38
C PHE A 298 3.12 12.59 1.98
N LYS A 299 3.61 13.28 0.96
CA LYS A 299 3.68 12.75 -0.40
C LYS A 299 4.84 13.36 -1.16
N ILE A 300 5.59 12.53 -1.87
CA ILE A 300 6.58 12.97 -2.86
C ILE A 300 6.02 12.73 -4.25
N ALA A 301 6.21 13.66 -5.16
CA ALA A 301 5.88 13.52 -6.58
C ALA A 301 7.04 14.02 -7.44
N THR A 302 7.29 13.37 -8.55
CA THR A 302 8.30 13.80 -9.52
C THR A 302 7.63 14.61 -10.63
N ASP A 303 8.14 15.80 -10.85
CA ASP A 303 7.67 16.69 -11.91
C ASP A 303 8.77 16.85 -12.97
N PRO A 304 8.45 16.74 -14.28
CA PRO A 304 9.45 16.82 -15.35
C PRO A 304 10.20 18.16 -15.43
N PHE A 305 9.57 19.26 -14.92
CA PHE A 305 10.09 20.61 -15.06
C PHE A 305 10.79 21.13 -13.80
N VAL A 306 10.29 20.76 -12.63
CA VAL A 306 10.81 21.30 -11.34
C VAL A 306 11.51 20.23 -10.49
N GLY A 307 11.49 18.98 -10.91
CA GLY A 307 12.07 17.86 -10.18
C GLY A 307 11.17 17.35 -9.06
N SER A 308 11.70 17.10 -7.87
CA SER A 308 10.93 16.59 -6.73
C SER A 308 10.04 17.67 -6.10
N LEU A 309 8.78 17.32 -5.89
CA LEU A 309 7.76 18.06 -5.17
C LEU A 309 7.44 17.32 -3.87
N ALA A 310 7.71 17.92 -2.71
CA ALA A 310 7.32 17.39 -1.42
C ALA A 310 6.01 18.04 -0.96
N TYR A 311 4.90 17.30 -1.01
CA TYR A 311 3.62 17.74 -0.44
C TYR A 311 3.74 17.74 1.08
N PHE A 312 3.37 18.85 1.67
CA PHE A 312 3.68 19.17 3.04
C PHE A 312 2.47 19.74 3.78
N ARG A 313 2.20 19.25 4.99
CA ARG A 313 1.25 19.81 5.94
C ARG A 313 2.01 20.56 7.01
N CYS A 314 1.75 21.87 7.16
CA CYS A 314 2.23 22.67 8.28
C CYS A 314 1.31 22.48 9.49
N TYR A 315 1.84 22.01 10.61
CA TYR A 315 1.10 21.83 11.85
C TYR A 315 1.29 23.00 12.82
N SER A 316 2.46 23.61 12.84
CA SER A 316 2.77 24.76 13.70
C SER A 316 3.76 25.70 13.03
N GLY A 317 3.71 26.96 13.41
CA GLY A 317 4.61 28.01 12.92
C GLY A 317 4.36 28.38 11.47
N THR A 318 5.32 29.10 10.90
CA THR A 318 5.30 29.58 9.52
C THR A 318 6.57 29.19 8.79
N LEU A 319 6.49 29.01 7.48
CA LEU A 319 7.63 28.70 6.62
C LEU A 319 7.62 29.62 5.40
N SER A 320 8.71 30.35 5.17
CA SER A 320 8.86 31.25 4.04
C SER A 320 9.69 30.60 2.91
N ALA A 321 9.37 30.95 1.67
CA ALA A 321 10.14 30.54 0.50
C ALA A 321 11.59 31.04 0.58
N GLY A 322 12.55 30.22 0.16
CA GLY A 322 13.98 30.52 0.22
C GLY A 322 14.66 30.33 1.57
N SER A 323 13.90 30.00 2.63
CA SER A 323 14.41 29.70 3.97
C SER A 323 15.06 28.30 4.07
N TYR A 324 15.47 27.92 5.27
CA TYR A 324 16.02 26.61 5.57
C TYR A 324 15.09 25.85 6.53
N VAL A 325 14.99 24.55 6.35
CA VAL A 325 14.31 23.62 7.24
C VAL A 325 15.26 22.53 7.72
N TYR A 326 14.98 21.98 8.87
CA TYR A 326 15.67 20.83 9.41
C TYR A 326 14.80 19.59 9.27
N ASN A 327 15.28 18.60 8.51
CA ASN A 327 14.68 17.29 8.42
C ASN A 327 15.13 16.48 9.65
N SER A 328 14.30 16.44 10.68
CA SER A 328 14.60 15.80 11.96
C SER A 328 14.63 14.27 11.88
N THR A 329 13.93 13.69 10.91
CA THR A 329 13.93 12.23 10.67
C THR A 329 15.29 11.75 10.14
N LYS A 330 15.95 12.57 9.30
CA LYS A 330 17.23 12.23 8.64
C LYS A 330 18.44 12.98 9.15
N ASP A 331 18.26 13.85 10.15
CA ASP A 331 19.31 14.72 10.69
C ASP A 331 20.01 15.55 9.60
N LYS A 332 19.22 16.23 8.76
CA LYS A 332 19.75 17.05 7.66
C LYS A 332 19.07 18.39 7.54
N LYS A 333 19.88 19.43 7.27
CA LYS A 333 19.38 20.77 6.93
C LYS A 333 19.20 20.90 5.43
N GLU A 334 18.03 21.36 5.01
CA GLU A 334 17.69 21.55 3.60
C GLU A 334 17.21 22.97 3.32
N ARG A 335 17.44 23.42 2.09
CA ARG A 335 16.95 24.72 1.65
C ARG A 335 15.60 24.58 0.95
N VAL A 336 14.63 25.36 1.37
CA VAL A 336 13.34 25.52 0.69
C VAL A 336 13.57 26.35 -0.57
N GLY A 337 13.41 25.78 -1.74
CA GLY A 337 13.55 26.49 -3.00
C GLY A 337 12.34 27.41 -3.20
N ARG A 338 11.20 26.85 -3.54
CA ARG A 338 9.92 27.53 -3.72
C ARG A 338 8.85 26.82 -2.91
N LEU A 339 7.85 27.60 -2.50
CA LEU A 339 6.58 27.10 -1.97
C LEU A 339 5.51 27.25 -3.03
N VAL A 340 4.77 26.19 -3.31
CA VAL A 340 3.72 26.22 -4.33
C VAL A 340 2.41 25.67 -3.77
N GLN A 341 1.33 26.39 -4.04
CA GLN A 341 0.00 25.90 -3.82
C GLN A 341 -0.43 25.09 -5.04
N MET A 342 -0.84 23.85 -4.80
CA MET A 342 -1.22 22.94 -5.86
C MET A 342 -2.72 23.07 -6.18
N HIS A 343 -3.03 22.91 -7.46
CA HIS A 343 -4.37 22.73 -7.98
C HIS A 343 -4.29 21.60 -9.03
N SER A 344 -4.48 20.37 -8.58
CA SER A 344 -4.16 19.19 -9.37
C SER A 344 -2.68 19.22 -9.82
N ASN A 345 -2.39 19.38 -11.11
CA ASN A 345 -1.03 19.53 -11.65
C ASN A 345 -0.59 20.98 -11.86
N GLU A 346 -1.49 21.96 -11.66
CA GLU A 346 -1.14 23.39 -11.76
C GLU A 346 -0.51 23.89 -10.46
N ARG A 347 0.43 24.82 -10.59
CA ARG A 347 1.22 25.36 -9.48
C ARG A 347 1.09 26.86 -9.42
N LYS A 348 0.84 27.38 -8.22
CA LYS A 348 0.86 28.80 -7.93
C LYS A 348 1.90 29.07 -6.86
N ASP A 349 2.92 29.88 -7.17
CA ASP A 349 3.93 30.26 -6.20
C ASP A 349 3.30 31.06 -5.04
N ILE A 350 3.69 30.71 -3.82
CA ILE A 350 3.32 31.42 -2.59
C ILE A 350 4.58 31.81 -1.83
N SER A 351 4.53 32.91 -1.11
CA SER A 351 5.67 33.43 -0.34
C SER A 351 5.86 32.72 0.99
N GLU A 352 4.78 32.27 1.59
CA GLU A 352 4.74 31.73 2.95
C GLU A 352 3.59 30.73 3.12
N ILE A 353 3.78 29.77 4.00
CA ILE A 353 2.75 28.84 4.49
C ILE A 353 2.60 29.01 6.00
N CYS A 354 1.38 28.95 6.50
CA CYS A 354 1.00 29.09 7.90
C CYS A 354 0.54 27.76 8.50
N SER A 355 0.36 27.73 9.82
CA SER A 355 -0.16 26.57 10.53
C SER A 355 -1.54 26.14 9.99
N GLY A 356 -1.75 24.83 9.80
CA GLY A 356 -2.96 24.27 9.22
C GLY A 356 -2.98 24.17 7.69
N ASP A 357 -2.06 24.82 6.99
CA ASP A 357 -2.02 24.83 5.53
C ASP A 357 -1.35 23.60 4.92
N ILE A 358 -1.72 23.33 3.67
CA ILE A 358 -1.09 22.30 2.81
C ILE A 358 -0.49 22.99 1.58
N CYS A 359 0.77 22.69 1.29
CA CYS A 359 1.46 23.16 0.08
C CYS A 359 2.40 22.08 -0.47
N ALA A 360 3.08 22.36 -1.57
CA ALA A 360 4.21 21.57 -2.02
C ALA A 360 5.50 22.42 -1.96
N ILE A 361 6.58 21.78 -1.52
CA ILE A 361 7.91 22.37 -1.42
C ILE A 361 8.75 21.85 -2.57
N VAL A 362 9.36 22.79 -3.32
CA VAL A 362 10.28 22.49 -4.43
C VAL A 362 11.72 22.64 -3.96
N GLY A 363 12.59 21.71 -4.33
CA GLY A 363 14.02 21.83 -4.14
C GLY A 363 14.60 21.09 -2.93
N LEU A 364 13.78 20.35 -2.20
CA LEU A 364 14.26 19.41 -1.19
C LEU A 364 14.92 18.19 -1.87
N LYS A 365 16.07 17.76 -1.37
CA LYS A 365 16.88 16.69 -2.00
C LYS A 365 16.88 15.38 -1.24
N ASN A 366 16.72 15.45 0.08
CA ASN A 366 16.83 14.28 0.96
C ASN A 366 15.48 13.90 1.59
N THR A 367 14.48 14.77 1.51
CA THR A 367 13.16 14.55 2.10
C THR A 367 12.39 13.48 1.33
N THR A 368 11.84 12.52 2.07
CA THR A 368 10.97 11.44 1.57
C THR A 368 9.61 11.48 2.26
N THR A 369 8.67 10.68 1.78
CA THR A 369 7.34 10.54 2.40
C THR A 369 7.48 10.07 3.85
N GLY A 370 6.81 10.77 4.78
CA GLY A 370 6.86 10.49 6.22
C GLY A 370 7.90 11.29 7.00
N ASP A 371 8.77 12.06 6.32
CA ASP A 371 9.78 12.86 7.01
C ASP A 371 9.14 14.09 7.67
N THR A 372 9.62 14.42 8.87
CA THR A 372 9.28 15.66 9.59
C THR A 372 10.26 16.76 9.24
N LEU A 373 9.73 17.92 8.87
CA LEU A 373 10.48 19.15 8.67
C LEU A 373 10.14 20.13 9.79
N CYS A 374 11.14 20.68 10.46
CA CYS A 374 10.92 21.55 11.61
C CYS A 374 12.00 22.64 11.74
N ASP A 375 11.87 23.46 12.77
CA ASP A 375 12.91 24.40 13.20
C ASP A 375 14.10 23.62 13.81
N GLU A 376 15.31 23.95 13.38
CA GLU A 376 16.55 23.29 13.85
C GLU A 376 16.81 23.50 15.36
N LYS A 377 16.32 24.60 15.93
CA LYS A 377 16.49 24.90 17.35
C LYS A 377 15.49 24.17 18.25
N HIS A 378 14.34 23.80 17.67
CA HIS A 378 13.24 23.12 18.35
C HIS A 378 12.89 21.84 17.59
N PRO A 379 13.82 20.86 17.54
CA PRO A 379 13.61 19.66 16.72
C PRO A 379 12.53 18.76 17.32
N ILE A 380 11.66 18.27 16.46
CA ILE A 380 10.60 17.31 16.79
C ILE A 380 10.48 16.31 15.64
N ILE A 381 10.21 15.05 15.93
CA ILE A 381 9.78 14.04 14.97
C ILE A 381 8.31 13.77 15.26
N LEU A 382 7.45 14.11 14.31
CA LEU A 382 6.03 13.81 14.37
C LEU A 382 5.82 12.29 14.18
N GLU A 383 4.68 11.79 14.61
CA GLU A 383 4.32 10.38 14.44
C GLU A 383 4.54 9.92 13.00
N GLN A 384 5.27 8.82 12.84
CA GLN A 384 5.63 8.27 11.54
C GLN A 384 4.45 7.51 10.92
N MET A 385 4.40 7.51 9.58
CA MET A 385 3.45 6.69 8.83
C MET A 385 4.00 5.28 8.70
N GLU A 386 3.17 4.29 9.00
CA GLU A 386 3.48 2.89 8.73
C GLU A 386 2.89 2.51 7.37
N PHE A 387 3.68 1.91 6.50
CA PHE A 387 3.23 1.49 5.18
C PHE A 387 3.16 -0.03 5.11
N PRO A 388 2.10 -0.58 4.49
CA PRO A 388 1.98 -2.02 4.32
C PRO A 388 3.06 -2.56 3.37
N GLU A 389 3.49 -3.78 3.64
CA GLU A 389 4.42 -4.49 2.76
C GLU A 389 3.74 -4.88 1.44
N PRO A 390 4.48 -4.79 0.31
CA PRO A 390 3.94 -5.19 -0.98
C PRO A 390 3.63 -6.69 -1.04
N VAL A 391 2.52 -7.05 -1.69
CA VAL A 391 1.98 -8.41 -1.73
C VAL A 391 2.16 -9.12 -3.08
N ILE A 392 2.47 -8.39 -4.14
CA ILE A 392 2.69 -8.94 -5.49
C ILE A 392 4.09 -8.58 -5.97
N GLN A 393 4.71 -9.52 -6.67
CA GLN A 393 6.04 -9.36 -7.27
C GLN A 393 6.01 -9.74 -8.75
N LEU A 394 6.73 -8.98 -9.55
CA LEU A 394 6.97 -9.24 -10.97
C LEU A 394 8.45 -9.08 -11.29
N SER A 395 8.93 -9.80 -12.29
CA SER A 395 10.26 -9.60 -12.84
C SER A 395 10.21 -8.62 -14.02
N LEU A 396 11.19 -7.74 -14.10
CA LEU A 396 11.40 -6.82 -15.23
C LEU A 396 12.69 -7.11 -15.92
N GLU A 397 12.64 -7.19 -17.25
CA GLU A 397 13.79 -7.38 -18.10
C GLU A 397 13.79 -6.31 -19.20
N PRO A 398 14.77 -5.40 -19.25
CA PRO A 398 14.78 -4.36 -20.27
C PRO A 398 15.04 -4.98 -21.64
N LYS A 399 14.37 -4.51 -22.67
CA LYS A 399 14.54 -5.02 -24.04
C LYS A 399 15.92 -4.73 -24.63
N THR A 400 16.65 -3.78 -24.08
CA THR A 400 17.98 -3.39 -24.56
C THR A 400 18.97 -3.20 -23.40
N LYS A 401 20.25 -3.48 -23.62
CA LYS A 401 21.30 -3.23 -22.60
C LYS A 401 21.38 -1.76 -22.16
N ALA A 402 21.21 -0.81 -23.08
CA ALA A 402 21.17 0.62 -22.76
C ALA A 402 19.92 1.01 -21.93
N GLY A 403 18.87 0.20 -21.98
CA GLY A 403 17.66 0.37 -21.15
C GLY A 403 17.88 0.03 -19.68
N GLN A 404 18.88 -0.79 -19.34
CA GLN A 404 19.10 -1.26 -17.97
C GLN A 404 19.38 -0.10 -16.99
N GLU A 405 20.32 0.79 -17.33
CA GLU A 405 20.66 1.94 -16.48
C GLU A 405 19.50 2.91 -16.34
N LYS A 406 18.79 3.17 -17.45
CA LYS A 406 17.59 4.02 -17.46
C LYS A 406 16.48 3.41 -16.62
N MET A 407 16.27 2.09 -16.73
CA MET A 407 15.27 1.37 -15.95
C MET A 407 15.56 1.47 -14.45
N THR A 408 16.81 1.22 -14.04
CA THR A 408 17.21 1.32 -12.63
C THR A 408 16.97 2.74 -12.08
N ALA A 409 17.40 3.78 -12.82
CA ALA A 409 17.19 5.16 -12.41
C ALA A 409 15.70 5.55 -12.33
N ALA A 410 14.88 5.06 -13.26
CA ALA A 410 13.45 5.29 -13.25
C ALA A 410 12.76 4.57 -12.08
N LEU A 411 13.10 3.31 -11.82
CA LEU A 411 12.55 2.53 -10.71
C LEU A 411 12.89 3.14 -9.34
N ILE A 412 14.08 3.68 -9.16
CA ILE A 412 14.47 4.39 -7.94
C ILE A 412 13.56 5.60 -7.71
N LYS A 413 13.33 6.42 -8.75
CA LYS A 413 12.42 7.58 -8.65
C LYS A 413 11.00 7.18 -8.31
N LEU A 414 10.49 6.12 -8.94
CA LEU A 414 9.15 5.61 -8.65
C LEU A 414 9.03 5.09 -7.21
N ALA A 415 10.10 4.46 -6.68
CA ALA A 415 10.16 4.02 -5.28
C ALA A 415 10.27 5.19 -4.28
N GLU A 416 10.83 6.33 -4.68
CA GLU A 416 10.83 7.55 -3.86
C GLU A 416 9.43 8.17 -3.77
N GLU A 417 8.61 8.04 -4.81
CA GLU A 417 7.22 8.54 -4.83
C GLU A 417 6.27 7.66 -4.03
N ASP A 418 6.43 6.35 -4.12
CA ASP A 418 5.54 5.37 -3.51
C ASP A 418 6.30 4.44 -2.56
N PRO A 419 6.15 4.61 -1.24
CA PRO A 419 6.83 3.77 -0.24
C PRO A 419 6.37 2.31 -0.23
N THR A 420 5.22 1.97 -0.85
CA THR A 420 4.76 0.58 -1.01
C THR A 420 5.26 -0.08 -2.29
N PHE A 421 5.89 0.69 -3.17
CA PHE A 421 6.58 0.15 -4.32
C PHE A 421 8.04 -0.13 -3.96
N LYS A 422 8.46 -1.38 -4.09
CA LYS A 422 9.84 -1.81 -3.86
C LYS A 422 10.46 -2.34 -5.14
N THR A 423 11.75 -2.11 -5.31
CA THR A 423 12.54 -2.66 -6.41
C THR A 423 13.89 -3.13 -5.90
N TYR A 424 14.31 -4.28 -6.35
CA TYR A 424 15.61 -4.87 -5.99
C TYR A 424 16.07 -5.86 -7.06
N THR A 425 17.34 -6.17 -7.03
CA THR A 425 17.88 -7.26 -7.85
C THR A 425 17.97 -8.50 -7.00
N ASP A 426 17.28 -9.55 -7.41
CA ASP A 426 17.37 -10.86 -6.78
C ASP A 426 18.79 -11.41 -6.98
N GLN A 427 19.48 -11.68 -5.88
CA GLN A 427 20.89 -12.09 -5.91
C GLN A 427 21.10 -13.50 -6.47
N GLU A 428 20.09 -14.34 -6.40
CA GLU A 428 20.19 -15.72 -6.85
C GLU A 428 19.84 -15.87 -8.33
N THR A 429 18.82 -15.15 -8.79
CA THR A 429 18.35 -15.22 -10.17
C THR A 429 18.94 -14.13 -11.06
N GLY A 430 19.49 -13.06 -10.48
CA GLY A 430 19.98 -11.87 -11.17
C GLY A 430 18.88 -11.02 -11.80
N GLN A 431 17.60 -11.33 -11.55
CA GLN A 431 16.46 -10.59 -12.09
C GLN A 431 16.22 -9.29 -11.34
N THR A 432 15.82 -8.25 -12.06
CA THR A 432 15.22 -7.06 -11.45
C THR A 432 13.78 -7.37 -11.07
N ILE A 433 13.48 -7.32 -9.78
CA ILE A 433 12.15 -7.56 -9.23
C ILE A 433 11.52 -6.23 -8.86
N ILE A 434 10.24 -6.09 -9.18
CA ILE A 434 9.36 -5.04 -8.69
C ILE A 434 8.29 -5.66 -7.81
N ALA A 435 7.98 -5.02 -6.70
CA ALA A 435 6.97 -5.46 -5.76
C ALA A 435 5.99 -4.32 -5.46
N GLY A 436 4.70 -4.62 -5.36
CA GLY A 436 3.63 -3.64 -5.15
C GLY A 436 2.38 -4.24 -4.52
N MET A 437 1.38 -3.39 -4.31
CA MET A 437 0.15 -3.72 -3.59
C MET A 437 -0.87 -4.52 -4.41
N GLY A 438 -0.73 -4.57 -5.73
CA GLY A 438 -1.66 -5.28 -6.59
C GLY A 438 -1.25 -5.25 -8.06
N GLU A 439 -1.96 -6.01 -8.90
CA GLU A 439 -1.70 -6.10 -10.33
C GLU A 439 -1.85 -4.74 -11.01
N LEU A 440 -2.93 -4.02 -10.70
CA LEU A 440 -3.16 -2.70 -11.28
C LEU A 440 -2.06 -1.70 -10.87
N HIS A 441 -1.58 -1.77 -9.62
CA HIS A 441 -0.47 -0.95 -9.16
C HIS A 441 0.78 -1.18 -10.00
N LEU A 442 1.20 -2.43 -10.17
CA LEU A 442 2.39 -2.78 -10.95
C LEU A 442 2.22 -2.51 -12.44
N ASP A 443 1.02 -2.70 -13.01
CA ASP A 443 0.70 -2.33 -14.39
C ASP A 443 0.90 -0.85 -14.65
N ILE A 444 0.48 0.01 -13.72
CA ILE A 444 0.67 1.45 -13.80
C ILE A 444 2.15 1.83 -13.71
N ILE A 445 2.91 1.20 -12.82
CA ILE A 445 4.36 1.40 -12.72
C ILE A 445 5.05 1.04 -14.05
N VAL A 446 4.68 -0.07 -14.68
CA VAL A 446 5.23 -0.49 -15.98
C VAL A 446 4.82 0.48 -17.09
N ASP A 447 3.58 0.94 -17.11
CA ASP A 447 3.11 1.93 -18.08
C ASP A 447 3.82 3.29 -17.91
N ARG A 448 4.06 3.73 -16.68
CA ARG A 448 4.86 4.92 -16.37
C ARG A 448 6.32 4.78 -16.83
N LEU A 449 6.94 3.61 -16.64
CA LEU A 449 8.28 3.33 -17.18
C LEU A 449 8.34 3.57 -18.69
N LEU A 450 7.32 3.11 -19.42
CA LEU A 450 7.25 3.27 -20.87
C LEU A 450 6.99 4.75 -21.27
N ARG A 451 5.96 5.39 -20.72
CA ARG A 451 5.49 6.70 -21.16
C ARG A 451 6.32 7.86 -20.63
N GLU A 452 6.70 7.84 -19.35
CA GLU A 452 7.40 8.95 -18.71
C GLU A 452 8.93 8.82 -18.85
N PHE A 453 9.45 7.60 -18.74
CA PHE A 453 10.91 7.36 -18.75
C PHE A 453 11.42 6.76 -20.08
N HIS A 454 10.52 6.44 -21.02
CA HIS A 454 10.86 5.84 -22.32
C HIS A 454 11.68 4.56 -22.19
N VAL A 455 11.34 3.71 -21.24
CA VAL A 455 11.95 2.40 -20.98
C VAL A 455 11.00 1.29 -21.35
N GLU A 456 11.35 0.48 -22.33
CA GLU A 456 10.63 -0.75 -22.67
C GLU A 456 11.21 -1.93 -21.90
N ALA A 457 10.35 -2.66 -21.19
CA ALA A 457 10.71 -3.86 -20.46
C ALA A 457 9.72 -5.00 -20.72
N ASN A 458 10.23 -6.23 -20.67
CA ASN A 458 9.41 -7.43 -20.62
C ASN A 458 9.04 -7.69 -19.16
N VAL A 459 7.79 -8.00 -18.93
CA VAL A 459 7.23 -8.30 -17.60
C VAL A 459 6.99 -9.80 -17.51
N GLY A 460 7.38 -10.40 -16.40
CA GLY A 460 7.19 -11.82 -16.16
C GLY A 460 7.01 -12.17 -14.68
N ALA A 461 6.65 -13.43 -14.40
CA ALA A 461 6.69 -13.93 -13.04
C ALA A 461 8.15 -14.04 -12.55
N PRO A 462 8.45 -13.77 -11.28
CA PRO A 462 9.76 -14.02 -10.70
C PRO A 462 10.15 -15.49 -10.83
N GLN A 463 11.43 -15.75 -10.99
CA GLN A 463 11.92 -17.13 -10.96
C GLN A 463 11.97 -17.61 -9.50
N VAL A 464 11.54 -18.86 -9.29
CA VAL A 464 11.68 -19.50 -7.98
C VAL A 464 13.14 -19.91 -7.79
N ALA A 465 13.73 -19.54 -6.67
CA ALA A 465 15.07 -19.95 -6.28
C ALA A 465 15.03 -21.38 -5.71
N TYR A 466 15.08 -22.36 -6.60
CA TYR A 466 15.20 -23.76 -6.20
C TYR A 466 16.60 -24.06 -5.65
N ARG A 467 16.72 -25.12 -4.84
CA ARG A 467 17.97 -25.68 -4.34
C ARG A 467 18.02 -27.16 -4.69
N GLU A 468 19.20 -27.76 -4.54
CA GLU A 468 19.39 -29.20 -4.66
C GLU A 468 19.93 -29.76 -3.34
N THR A 469 19.56 -31.00 -3.02
CA THR A 469 20.15 -31.81 -1.94
C THR A 469 20.08 -33.27 -2.30
N PHE A 470 20.59 -34.15 -1.46
CA PHE A 470 20.56 -35.57 -1.72
C PHE A 470 20.19 -36.37 -0.47
N ARG A 471 19.74 -37.63 -0.65
CA ARG A 471 19.12 -38.41 0.41
C ARG A 471 20.05 -39.41 1.10
N LYS A 472 21.13 -39.80 0.45
CA LYS A 472 21.96 -40.94 0.89
C LYS A 472 23.41 -40.53 1.01
N ALA A 473 24.06 -40.94 2.09
CA ALA A 473 25.50 -40.89 2.20
C ALA A 473 26.14 -41.80 1.16
N VAL A 474 27.15 -41.29 0.48
CA VAL A 474 27.86 -42.00 -0.61
C VAL A 474 29.36 -41.77 -0.53
N ASP A 475 30.12 -42.77 -0.90
CA ASP A 475 31.55 -42.67 -1.16
C ASP A 475 31.78 -42.43 -2.65
N ALA A 476 32.60 -41.42 -2.93
CA ALA A 476 32.89 -40.94 -4.27
C ALA A 476 34.40 -40.79 -4.52
N GLU A 477 34.80 -40.98 -5.74
CA GLU A 477 36.19 -40.90 -6.16
C GLU A 477 36.35 -39.87 -7.30
N GLY A 478 37.28 -38.97 -7.15
CA GLY A 478 37.65 -38.00 -8.18
C GLY A 478 39.11 -38.15 -8.59
N MET A 479 39.37 -38.56 -9.80
CA MET A 479 40.71 -38.69 -10.35
C MET A 479 40.89 -37.83 -11.60
N TYR A 480 41.83 -36.90 -11.55
CA TYR A 480 42.23 -36.10 -12.68
C TYR A 480 43.66 -36.42 -13.08
N LYS A 481 43.83 -37.02 -14.26
CA LYS A 481 45.13 -37.38 -14.83
C LYS A 481 45.19 -36.90 -16.24
N ARG A 482 46.15 -36.01 -16.55
CA ARG A 482 46.38 -35.50 -17.91
C ARG A 482 47.87 -35.44 -18.18
N GLN A 483 48.29 -36.04 -19.31
CA GLN A 483 49.65 -35.95 -19.83
C GLN A 483 49.59 -35.25 -21.18
N SER A 484 50.25 -34.11 -21.32
CA SER A 484 50.37 -33.37 -22.56
C SER A 484 51.82 -32.85 -22.70
N GLY A 485 52.66 -33.61 -23.38
CA GLY A 485 53.99 -33.18 -23.88
C GLY A 485 54.86 -32.34 -22.94
N GLY A 486 55.04 -32.72 -21.67
CA GLY A 486 55.78 -31.98 -20.66
C GLY A 486 55.39 -32.41 -19.25
N LYS A 487 55.31 -31.47 -18.28
CA LYS A 487 54.87 -31.74 -16.90
C LYS A 487 53.40 -32.20 -16.91
N GLY A 488 53.10 -33.39 -16.39
CA GLY A 488 51.76 -33.92 -16.26
C GLY A 488 50.93 -33.19 -15.21
N GLN A 489 49.66 -33.53 -15.13
CA GLN A 489 48.75 -33.09 -14.06
C GLN A 489 48.14 -34.31 -13.39
N TYR A 490 48.20 -34.35 -12.08
CA TYR A 490 47.66 -35.46 -11.28
C TYR A 490 47.00 -34.97 -10.01
N GLY A 491 45.73 -35.34 -9.78
CA GLY A 491 45.00 -35.12 -8.55
C GLY A 491 44.05 -36.27 -8.35
N HIS A 492 44.02 -36.85 -7.13
CA HIS A 492 43.16 -37.96 -6.80
C HIS A 492 42.68 -37.85 -5.35
N CYS A 493 41.38 -37.85 -5.16
CA CYS A 493 40.77 -37.80 -3.83
C CYS A 493 39.58 -38.76 -3.74
N LYS A 494 39.37 -39.27 -2.55
CA LYS A 494 38.15 -40.02 -2.19
C LYS A 494 37.40 -39.24 -1.12
N VAL A 495 36.13 -38.98 -1.37
CA VAL A 495 35.30 -38.10 -0.56
C VAL A 495 34.02 -38.85 -0.19
N ARG A 496 33.64 -38.80 1.06
CA ARG A 496 32.33 -39.24 1.53
C ARG A 496 31.42 -38.02 1.61
N PHE A 497 30.31 -38.05 0.87
CA PHE A 497 29.26 -37.04 0.94
C PHE A 497 28.15 -37.53 1.86
N ILE A 498 27.80 -36.74 2.85
CA ILE A 498 26.83 -37.06 3.90
C ILE A 498 25.76 -35.98 3.89
N PRO A 499 24.45 -36.33 3.73
CA PRO A 499 23.37 -35.36 3.85
C PRO A 499 23.27 -34.86 5.29
N LEU A 500 23.04 -33.56 5.48
CA LEU A 500 22.80 -32.92 6.76
C LEU A 500 21.33 -32.55 6.92
N ASP A 501 20.97 -32.11 8.12
CA ASP A 501 19.63 -31.62 8.41
C ASP A 501 19.32 -30.34 7.60
N PRO A 502 18.06 -30.06 7.26
CA PRO A 502 17.66 -28.87 6.53
C PRO A 502 18.13 -27.57 7.20
N GLY A 503 18.79 -26.71 6.44
CA GLY A 503 19.34 -25.45 6.93
C GLY A 503 20.74 -25.54 7.55
N ALA A 504 21.36 -26.70 7.60
CA ALA A 504 22.71 -26.87 8.12
C ALA A 504 23.80 -26.31 7.18
N GLY A 505 23.50 -26.16 5.90
CA GLY A 505 24.41 -25.59 4.92
C GLY A 505 25.48 -26.56 4.48
N TYR A 506 26.73 -26.07 4.29
CA TYR A 506 27.86 -26.85 3.83
C TYR A 506 28.91 -27.01 4.91
N GLU A 507 29.39 -28.26 5.12
CA GLU A 507 30.50 -28.56 5.99
C GLU A 507 31.59 -29.33 5.24
N PHE A 508 32.84 -29.04 5.56
CA PHE A 508 34.00 -29.75 5.03
C PHE A 508 34.86 -30.32 6.15
N GLU A 509 35.31 -31.56 6.02
CA GLU A 509 36.16 -32.24 7.00
C GLU A 509 37.27 -33.02 6.31
N ASP A 510 38.48 -32.86 6.81
CA ASP A 510 39.65 -33.66 6.44
C ASP A 510 39.89 -34.76 7.49
N VAL A 511 39.72 -36.03 7.11
CA VAL A 511 39.98 -37.19 7.92
C VAL A 511 41.03 -38.12 7.27
N THR A 512 41.87 -37.57 6.40
CA THR A 512 42.95 -38.33 5.73
C THR A 512 43.98 -38.84 6.77
N VAL A 513 44.46 -40.06 6.57
CA VAL A 513 45.42 -40.69 7.45
C VAL A 513 46.68 -41.02 6.69
N GLY A 514 47.84 -40.92 7.35
CA GLY A 514 49.13 -41.34 6.80
C GLY A 514 49.70 -40.45 5.68
N GLY A 515 49.17 -39.25 5.49
CA GLY A 515 49.69 -38.34 4.47
C GLY A 515 49.39 -38.74 3.02
N SER A 516 48.28 -39.46 2.82
CA SER A 516 47.80 -39.89 1.49
C SER A 516 47.63 -38.72 0.51
N ILE A 517 47.25 -37.53 1.03
CA ILE A 517 47.20 -36.26 0.33
C ILE A 517 48.01 -35.22 1.11
N PRO A 518 48.94 -34.48 0.49
CA PRO A 518 49.61 -33.36 1.14
C PRO A 518 48.60 -32.30 1.62
N LYS A 519 48.78 -31.79 2.84
CA LYS A 519 47.85 -30.84 3.46
C LYS A 519 47.62 -29.57 2.64
N GLU A 520 48.60 -29.17 1.85
CA GLU A 520 48.52 -27.99 0.95
C GLU A 520 47.47 -28.12 -0.15
N TYR A 521 47.06 -29.37 -0.52
CA TYR A 521 46.08 -29.63 -1.58
C TYR A 521 44.64 -29.82 -1.03
N ILE A 522 44.48 -30.01 0.27
CA ILE A 522 43.15 -30.22 0.90
C ILE A 522 42.23 -29.02 0.65
N PRO A 523 42.68 -27.74 0.83
CA PRO A 523 41.83 -26.57 0.51
C PRO A 523 41.43 -26.49 -0.97
N ALA A 524 42.21 -27.01 -1.88
CA ALA A 524 41.92 -27.02 -3.30
C ALA A 524 40.77 -28.04 -3.61
N ILE A 525 40.73 -29.17 -2.93
CA ILE A 525 39.65 -30.16 -3.04
C ILE A 525 38.37 -29.52 -2.55
N ASP A 526 38.38 -28.90 -1.37
CA ASP A 526 37.21 -28.19 -0.81
C ASP A 526 36.67 -27.14 -1.76
N LYS A 527 37.53 -26.29 -2.29
CA LYS A 527 37.16 -25.28 -3.29
C LYS A 527 36.57 -25.87 -4.56
N GLY A 528 37.09 -27.01 -5.03
CA GLY A 528 36.56 -27.73 -6.18
C GLY A 528 35.15 -28.28 -5.95
N ILE A 529 34.89 -28.81 -4.75
CA ILE A 529 33.57 -29.32 -4.33
C ILE A 529 32.58 -28.15 -4.21
N GLN A 530 32.95 -27.03 -3.57
CA GLN A 530 32.07 -25.86 -3.40
C GLN A 530 31.69 -25.24 -4.75
N GLU A 531 32.63 -25.11 -5.68
CA GLU A 531 32.33 -24.60 -7.03
C GLU A 531 31.42 -25.53 -7.82
N ALA A 532 31.60 -26.85 -7.68
CA ALA A 532 30.69 -27.82 -8.29
C ALA A 532 29.30 -27.79 -7.66
N ALA A 533 29.21 -27.66 -6.33
CA ALA A 533 27.96 -27.56 -5.60
C ALA A 533 27.15 -26.31 -5.99
N LYS A 534 27.79 -25.15 -6.21
CA LYS A 534 27.12 -23.93 -6.70
C LYS A 534 26.46 -24.12 -8.06
N ASN A 535 27.02 -24.95 -8.90
CA ASN A 535 26.48 -25.24 -10.22
C ASN A 535 25.45 -26.38 -10.21
N GLY A 536 25.24 -27.05 -9.07
CA GLY A 536 24.32 -28.15 -8.88
C GLY A 536 24.61 -29.39 -9.74
N TYR A 537 23.72 -30.34 -9.68
CA TYR A 537 23.85 -31.59 -10.43
C TYR A 537 22.62 -31.91 -11.29
N LEU A 538 21.41 -31.79 -10.70
CA LEU A 538 20.16 -32.26 -11.32
C LEU A 538 19.57 -31.24 -12.32
N ALA A 539 19.49 -29.99 -11.92
CA ALA A 539 18.91 -28.89 -12.70
C ALA A 539 19.76 -27.61 -12.72
N GLY A 540 20.93 -27.66 -12.12
CA GLY A 540 21.86 -26.53 -12.06
C GLY A 540 21.50 -25.50 -10.99
N TYR A 541 20.91 -25.95 -9.89
CA TYR A 541 20.68 -25.15 -8.69
C TYR A 541 21.69 -25.52 -7.60
N GLU A 542 22.02 -24.55 -6.75
CA GLU A 542 23.01 -24.76 -5.70
C GLU A 542 22.65 -25.94 -4.80
N MET A 543 23.63 -26.85 -4.56
CA MET A 543 23.50 -27.94 -3.62
C MET A 543 23.73 -27.44 -2.19
N VAL A 544 22.82 -27.78 -1.28
CA VAL A 544 22.85 -27.36 0.13
C VAL A 544 22.70 -28.54 1.07
N ASP A 545 22.95 -28.31 2.36
CA ASP A 545 22.72 -29.22 3.47
C ASP A 545 23.49 -30.55 3.33
N PHE A 546 24.81 -30.43 3.16
CA PHE A 546 25.68 -31.62 3.06
C PHE A 546 27.07 -31.38 3.65
N LYS A 547 27.67 -32.49 4.06
CA LYS A 547 29.07 -32.56 4.51
C LYS A 547 29.89 -33.32 3.51
N ALA A 548 31.07 -32.79 3.18
CA ALA A 548 32.08 -33.44 2.38
C ALA A 548 33.24 -33.84 3.29
N GLN A 549 33.50 -35.12 3.42
CA GLN A 549 34.56 -35.66 4.23
C GLN A 549 35.61 -36.34 3.35
N VAL A 550 36.78 -35.73 3.22
CA VAL A 550 37.90 -36.30 2.48
C VAL A 550 38.61 -37.32 3.36
N TYR A 551 38.65 -38.60 2.96
CA TYR A 551 39.19 -39.66 3.77
C TYR A 551 40.40 -40.41 3.17
N ASP A 552 40.64 -40.33 1.86
CA ASP A 552 41.74 -40.97 1.19
C ASP A 552 42.09 -40.30 -0.16
N GLY A 553 43.20 -40.62 -0.74
CA GLY A 553 43.60 -40.17 -2.06
C GLY A 553 45.03 -40.58 -2.38
N SER A 554 45.57 -40.02 -3.45
CA SER A 554 46.99 -40.19 -3.80
C SER A 554 47.51 -38.96 -4.55
N TYR A 555 48.82 -38.75 -4.47
CA TYR A 555 49.48 -37.67 -5.15
C TYR A 555 50.73 -38.18 -5.94
N HIS A 556 51.23 -37.36 -6.83
CA HIS A 556 52.41 -37.60 -7.59
C HIS A 556 53.43 -36.45 -7.34
N GLU A 557 54.64 -36.75 -6.92
CA GLU A 557 55.60 -35.74 -6.46
C GLU A 557 55.89 -34.65 -7.51
N VAL A 558 55.82 -34.94 -8.80
CA VAL A 558 56.12 -34.00 -9.88
C VAL A 558 54.87 -33.40 -10.56
N ASP A 559 53.80 -34.19 -10.70
CA ASP A 559 52.65 -33.85 -11.52
C ASP A 559 51.46 -33.36 -10.70
N SER A 560 51.50 -33.41 -9.36
CA SER A 560 50.42 -32.89 -8.50
C SER A 560 50.50 -31.37 -8.40
N SER A 561 49.30 -30.74 -8.39
CA SER A 561 49.14 -29.30 -8.26
C SER A 561 47.78 -28.98 -7.61
N GLU A 562 47.65 -27.80 -7.03
CA GLU A 562 46.37 -27.30 -6.50
C GLU A 562 45.25 -27.38 -7.54
N MET A 563 45.54 -27.00 -8.78
CA MET A 563 44.54 -27.05 -9.87
C MET A 563 44.07 -28.47 -10.18
N ALA A 564 44.99 -29.47 -10.16
CA ALA A 564 44.64 -30.84 -10.39
C ALA A 564 43.77 -31.41 -9.27
N PHE A 565 44.04 -31.06 -8.01
CA PHE A 565 43.18 -31.46 -6.86
C PHE A 565 41.88 -30.72 -6.82
N LYS A 566 41.80 -29.45 -7.23
CA LYS A 566 40.54 -28.74 -7.41
C LYS A 566 39.63 -29.43 -8.42
N ILE A 567 40.18 -29.84 -9.56
CA ILE A 567 39.43 -30.59 -10.59
C ILE A 567 39.05 -31.98 -10.04
N ALA A 568 39.91 -32.67 -9.29
CA ALA A 568 39.60 -33.94 -8.67
C ALA A 568 38.46 -33.82 -7.70
N GLY A 569 38.40 -32.75 -6.86
CA GLY A 569 37.29 -32.45 -5.98
C GLY A 569 35.94 -32.27 -6.70
N SER A 570 35.98 -31.54 -7.83
CA SER A 570 34.81 -31.36 -8.69
C SER A 570 34.34 -32.68 -9.33
N LEU A 571 35.27 -33.54 -9.74
CA LEU A 571 34.95 -34.88 -10.28
C LEU A 571 34.39 -35.79 -9.21
N ALA A 572 34.95 -35.79 -8.00
CA ALA A 572 34.39 -36.55 -6.86
C ALA A 572 32.97 -36.10 -6.54
N PHE A 573 32.67 -34.81 -6.56
CA PHE A 573 31.31 -34.32 -6.38
C PHE A 573 30.37 -34.89 -7.44
N LYS A 574 30.71 -34.84 -8.70
CA LYS A 574 29.88 -35.39 -9.80
C LYS A 574 29.62 -36.88 -9.64
N ASP A 575 30.68 -37.68 -9.35
CA ASP A 575 30.58 -39.11 -9.11
C ASP A 575 29.68 -39.43 -7.89
N GLY A 576 29.80 -38.65 -6.83
CA GLY A 576 28.96 -38.77 -5.65
C GLY A 576 27.50 -38.48 -5.92
N MET A 577 27.21 -37.37 -6.61
CA MET A 577 25.82 -36.96 -6.88
C MET A 577 25.08 -37.89 -7.82
N GLU A 578 25.79 -38.59 -8.72
CA GLU A 578 25.19 -39.67 -9.56
C GLU A 578 24.60 -40.81 -8.72
N LYS A 579 25.21 -41.11 -7.57
CA LYS A 579 24.84 -42.20 -6.68
C LYS A 579 23.94 -41.79 -5.50
N ALA A 580 23.96 -40.53 -5.13
CA ALA A 580 23.38 -40.02 -3.88
C ALA A 580 21.86 -39.83 -3.87
N GLY A 581 21.24 -39.85 -5.05
CA GLY A 581 19.78 -39.64 -5.17
C GLY A 581 19.42 -38.17 -4.95
N VAL A 582 19.91 -37.29 -5.80
CA VAL A 582 19.69 -35.86 -5.77
C VAL A 582 18.21 -35.52 -5.97
N VAL A 583 17.71 -34.55 -5.20
CA VAL A 583 16.35 -34.04 -5.23
C VAL A 583 16.35 -32.50 -5.27
N LEU A 584 15.28 -31.93 -5.85
CA LEU A 584 15.04 -30.49 -5.83
C LEU A 584 14.34 -30.08 -4.55
N LEU A 585 14.72 -28.92 -4.02
CA LEU A 585 14.05 -28.21 -2.94
C LEU A 585 13.39 -26.94 -3.47
N GLU A 586 12.18 -26.65 -2.97
CA GLU A 586 11.47 -25.41 -3.24
C GLU A 586 11.26 -24.59 -1.96
N PRO A 587 11.26 -23.25 -2.04
CA PRO A 587 10.96 -22.39 -0.89
C PRO A 587 9.49 -22.51 -0.51
N ILE A 588 9.24 -22.79 0.77
CA ILE A 588 7.92 -22.80 1.38
C ILE A 588 7.71 -21.47 2.10
N MET A 589 6.54 -20.88 1.86
CA MET A 589 6.12 -19.64 2.47
C MET A 589 5.16 -19.92 3.62
N LYS A 590 5.36 -19.27 4.75
CA LYS A 590 4.38 -19.17 5.81
C LYS A 590 3.36 -18.11 5.42
N VAL A 591 2.12 -18.52 5.25
CA VAL A 591 1.02 -17.68 4.77
C VAL A 591 -0.02 -17.55 5.87
N GLN A 592 -0.41 -16.34 6.21
CA GLN A 592 -1.56 -16.07 7.08
C GLN A 592 -2.63 -15.34 6.29
N ILE A 593 -3.85 -15.86 6.32
CA ILE A 593 -5.01 -15.29 5.63
C ILE A 593 -6.04 -14.87 6.67
N ILE A 594 -6.54 -13.65 6.55
CA ILE A 594 -7.61 -13.11 7.39
C ILE A 594 -8.82 -12.86 6.51
N THR A 595 -9.98 -13.44 6.86
CA THR A 595 -11.19 -13.39 6.04
C THR A 595 -12.45 -13.41 6.89
N PRO A 596 -13.60 -12.84 6.40
CA PRO A 596 -14.89 -13.11 6.99
C PRO A 596 -15.26 -14.60 6.95
N GLU A 597 -16.08 -15.05 7.88
CA GLU A 597 -16.48 -16.45 8.02
C GLU A 597 -17.12 -17.04 6.75
N ASP A 598 -17.87 -16.24 6.00
CA ASP A 598 -18.56 -16.65 4.76
C ASP A 598 -17.61 -17.24 3.69
N TYR A 599 -16.35 -16.83 3.68
CA TYR A 599 -15.35 -17.27 2.68
C TYR A 599 -14.35 -18.29 3.22
N PHE A 600 -14.41 -18.61 4.51
CA PHE A 600 -13.42 -19.44 5.19
C PHE A 600 -13.26 -20.83 4.55
N GLY A 601 -14.37 -21.53 4.30
CA GLY A 601 -14.36 -22.87 3.71
C GLY A 601 -13.81 -22.91 2.28
N ASP A 602 -14.16 -21.91 1.46
CA ASP A 602 -13.67 -21.81 0.08
C ASP A 602 -12.16 -21.54 0.04
N LEU A 603 -11.67 -20.68 0.95
CA LEU A 603 -10.25 -20.38 1.04
C LEU A 603 -9.40 -21.54 1.56
N MET A 604 -9.91 -22.33 2.50
CA MET A 604 -9.25 -23.57 2.92
C MET A 604 -9.09 -24.55 1.75
N GLY A 605 -10.14 -24.73 0.95
CA GLY A 605 -10.10 -25.54 -0.27
C GLY A 605 -9.13 -24.98 -1.32
N ASN A 606 -9.09 -23.67 -1.48
CA ASN A 606 -8.18 -22.99 -2.40
C ASN A 606 -6.71 -23.19 -2.02
N ILE A 607 -6.35 -23.00 -0.74
CA ILE A 607 -4.98 -23.23 -0.25
C ILE A 607 -4.55 -24.68 -0.43
N SER A 608 -5.42 -25.63 -0.11
CA SER A 608 -5.14 -27.05 -0.33
C SER A 608 -4.93 -27.38 -1.81
N GLY A 609 -5.70 -26.76 -2.71
CA GLY A 609 -5.51 -26.86 -4.16
C GLY A 609 -4.18 -26.29 -4.67
N ARG A 610 -3.56 -25.38 -3.93
CA ARG A 610 -2.23 -24.78 -4.18
C ARG A 610 -1.08 -25.55 -3.51
N ARG A 611 -1.26 -26.81 -3.21
CA ARG A 611 -0.31 -27.66 -2.48
C ARG A 611 0.02 -27.14 -1.08
N GLY A 612 -0.84 -26.25 -0.54
CA GLY A 612 -0.66 -25.69 0.80
C GLY A 612 -1.10 -26.67 1.87
N THR A 613 -0.36 -26.65 2.98
CA THR A 613 -0.69 -27.39 4.21
C THR A 613 -1.23 -26.41 5.23
N ILE A 614 -2.45 -26.59 5.71
CA ILE A 614 -3.04 -25.76 6.76
C ILE A 614 -2.42 -26.19 8.09
N VAL A 615 -1.77 -25.23 8.76
CA VAL A 615 -1.07 -25.45 10.04
C VAL A 615 -1.98 -25.11 11.22
N GLY A 616 -2.84 -24.12 11.07
CA GLY A 616 -3.74 -23.69 12.12
C GLY A 616 -4.88 -22.80 11.62
N THR A 617 -5.87 -22.65 12.47
CA THR A 617 -6.98 -21.69 12.26
C THR A 617 -7.29 -21.02 13.59
N ASP A 618 -7.65 -19.73 13.54
CA ASP A 618 -7.97 -18.93 14.72
C ASP A 618 -9.16 -17.98 14.42
N ASP A 619 -9.76 -17.47 15.48
CA ASP A 619 -10.83 -16.47 15.42
C ASP A 619 -10.31 -15.16 16.05
N ARG A 620 -10.30 -14.07 15.29
CA ARG A 620 -9.89 -12.75 15.77
C ARG A 620 -10.95 -11.69 15.46
N ASN A 621 -11.58 -11.15 16.48
CA ASN A 621 -12.53 -10.03 16.35
C ASN A 621 -13.61 -10.24 15.28
N GLY A 622 -14.15 -11.47 15.17
CA GLY A 622 -15.17 -11.81 14.18
C GLY A 622 -14.65 -12.10 12.77
N ALA A 623 -13.32 -12.17 12.57
CA ALA A 623 -12.69 -12.64 11.36
C ALA A 623 -12.02 -14.00 11.59
N LYS A 624 -12.06 -14.87 10.60
CA LYS A 624 -11.34 -16.15 10.58
C LYS A 624 -9.91 -15.95 10.11
N VAL A 625 -8.97 -16.62 10.76
CA VAL A 625 -7.55 -16.63 10.40
C VAL A 625 -7.17 -18.04 9.95
N ILE A 626 -6.49 -18.15 8.83
CA ILE A 626 -5.92 -19.41 8.31
C ILE A 626 -4.41 -19.24 8.27
N ASP A 627 -3.69 -20.08 9.01
CA ASP A 627 -2.24 -20.19 8.93
C ASP A 627 -1.90 -21.42 8.09
N ALA A 628 -1.08 -21.24 7.05
CA ALA A 628 -0.73 -22.29 6.11
C ALA A 628 0.72 -22.17 5.64
N GLU A 629 1.27 -23.31 5.22
CA GLU A 629 2.55 -23.41 4.54
C GLU A 629 2.30 -23.72 3.07
N VAL A 630 2.76 -22.85 2.16
CA VAL A 630 2.47 -22.94 0.72
C VAL A 630 3.75 -22.75 -0.09
N PRO A 631 4.02 -23.57 -1.12
CA PRO A 631 5.16 -23.34 -2.01
C PRO A 631 5.07 -21.98 -2.70
N LEU A 632 6.19 -21.24 -2.77
CA LEU A 632 6.23 -19.92 -3.40
C LEU A 632 5.72 -19.93 -4.85
N SER A 633 6.01 -21.01 -5.59
CA SER A 633 5.54 -21.15 -6.98
C SER A 633 4.02 -21.13 -7.14
N GLU A 634 3.27 -21.51 -6.09
CA GLU A 634 1.81 -21.56 -6.09
C GLU A 634 1.18 -20.25 -5.58
N MET A 635 2.01 -19.32 -5.05
CA MET A 635 1.54 -18.05 -4.52
C MET A 635 1.52 -16.91 -5.56
N PHE A 636 2.10 -17.12 -6.74
CA PHE A 636 2.00 -16.14 -7.81
C PHE A 636 0.55 -15.92 -8.24
N GLY A 637 0.10 -14.67 -8.30
CA GLY A 637 -1.28 -14.29 -8.59
C GLY A 637 -2.28 -14.56 -7.46
N TYR A 638 -1.84 -15.01 -6.28
CA TYR A 638 -2.73 -15.34 -5.18
C TYR A 638 -3.51 -14.11 -4.65
N ALA A 639 -2.91 -12.93 -4.62
CA ALA A 639 -3.58 -11.72 -4.17
C ALA A 639 -4.84 -11.41 -4.98
N THR A 640 -4.78 -11.56 -6.30
CA THR A 640 -5.91 -11.37 -7.21
C THR A 640 -6.98 -12.45 -7.03
N ASP A 641 -6.57 -13.72 -6.89
CA ASP A 641 -7.49 -14.83 -6.64
C ASP A 641 -8.21 -14.66 -5.28
N LEU A 642 -7.49 -14.31 -4.22
CA LEU A 642 -8.06 -14.03 -2.91
C LEU A 642 -9.09 -12.88 -2.96
N ARG A 643 -8.74 -11.75 -3.58
CA ARG A 643 -9.64 -10.60 -3.72
C ARG A 643 -10.91 -10.97 -4.49
N SER A 644 -10.77 -11.69 -5.60
CA SER A 644 -11.90 -12.16 -6.40
C SER A 644 -12.85 -13.06 -5.58
N ARG A 645 -12.31 -14.01 -4.82
CA ARG A 645 -13.09 -14.95 -4.00
C ARG A 645 -13.76 -14.29 -2.80
N THR A 646 -13.12 -13.31 -2.20
CA THR A 646 -13.59 -12.66 -0.97
C THR A 646 -14.24 -11.29 -1.22
N GLN A 647 -14.46 -10.92 -2.47
CA GLN A 647 -14.98 -9.59 -2.83
C GLN A 647 -14.12 -8.45 -2.23
N GLY A 648 -12.80 -8.65 -2.17
CA GLY A 648 -11.85 -7.71 -1.60
C GLY A 648 -11.77 -7.68 -0.06
N ARG A 649 -12.51 -8.55 0.64
CA ARG A 649 -12.53 -8.59 2.12
C ARG A 649 -11.42 -9.43 2.74
N GLY A 650 -10.80 -10.33 1.95
CA GLY A 650 -9.68 -11.16 2.41
C GLY A 650 -8.37 -10.40 2.34
N GLN A 651 -7.53 -10.63 3.32
CA GLN A 651 -6.14 -10.14 3.37
C GLN A 651 -5.21 -11.32 3.61
N PHE A 652 -3.98 -11.24 3.13
CA PHE A 652 -2.95 -12.21 3.46
C PHE A 652 -1.59 -11.56 3.63
N THR A 653 -0.77 -12.24 4.41
CA THR A 653 0.66 -11.96 4.54
C THR A 653 1.43 -13.23 4.25
N MET A 654 2.62 -13.11 3.68
CA MET A 654 3.52 -14.26 3.48
C MET A 654 4.97 -13.88 3.79
N GLN A 655 5.70 -14.83 4.31
CA GLN A 655 7.13 -14.70 4.59
C GLN A 655 7.83 -16.04 4.30
N PRO A 656 9.12 -16.02 3.90
CA PRO A 656 9.91 -17.23 3.75
C PRO A 656 9.96 -18.01 5.07
N ASP A 657 9.84 -19.33 5.01
CA ASP A 657 9.93 -20.20 6.19
C ASP A 657 11.09 -21.18 6.04
N HIS A 658 10.96 -22.17 5.19
CA HIS A 658 11.97 -23.20 4.97
C HIS A 658 11.97 -23.70 3.51
N TYR A 659 12.90 -24.60 3.21
CA TYR A 659 12.92 -25.34 1.96
C TYR A 659 12.39 -26.76 2.15
N ALA A 660 11.53 -27.22 1.25
CA ALA A 660 11.01 -28.60 1.25
C ALA A 660 11.21 -29.28 -0.10
N GLU A 661 11.20 -30.60 -0.10
CA GLU A 661 11.39 -31.39 -1.30
C GLU A 661 10.22 -31.21 -2.29
N VAL A 662 10.58 -30.93 -3.55
CA VAL A 662 9.61 -30.79 -4.64
C VAL A 662 9.02 -32.18 -5.00
N PRO A 663 7.69 -32.30 -5.14
CA PRO A 663 7.07 -33.55 -5.62
C PRO A 663 7.64 -33.99 -6.98
N LYS A 664 7.86 -35.29 -7.14
CA LYS A 664 8.53 -35.87 -8.32
C LYS A 664 7.96 -35.39 -9.66
N SER A 665 6.63 -35.33 -9.79
CA SER A 665 5.95 -34.84 -11.00
C SER A 665 6.21 -33.39 -11.35
N VAL A 666 6.45 -32.54 -10.34
CA VAL A 666 6.79 -31.12 -10.50
C VAL A 666 8.28 -30.98 -10.79
N SER A 667 9.12 -31.73 -10.07
CA SER A 667 10.59 -31.75 -10.27
C SER A 667 10.94 -32.13 -11.72
N GLU A 668 10.33 -33.16 -12.29
CA GLU A 668 10.56 -33.58 -13.68
C GLU A 668 10.24 -32.47 -14.70
N LYS A 669 9.18 -31.67 -14.45
CA LYS A 669 8.84 -30.51 -15.30
C LYS A 669 9.88 -29.41 -15.22
N ILE A 670 10.37 -29.11 -14.02
CA ILE A 670 11.38 -28.08 -13.78
C ILE A 670 12.69 -28.45 -14.47
N VAL A 671 13.17 -29.68 -14.26
CA VAL A 671 14.41 -30.21 -14.90
C VAL A 671 14.30 -30.14 -16.42
N THR A 672 13.17 -30.59 -16.98
CA THR A 672 12.96 -30.60 -18.44
C THR A 672 12.92 -29.17 -19.02
N SER A 673 12.27 -28.23 -18.32
CA SER A 673 12.18 -26.83 -18.77
C SER A 673 13.53 -26.12 -18.76
N ARG A 674 14.37 -26.42 -17.77
CA ARG A 674 15.70 -25.83 -17.66
C ARG A 674 16.71 -26.43 -18.66
N ALA A 675 16.62 -27.72 -18.92
CA ALA A 675 17.43 -28.36 -19.96
C ALA A 675 17.17 -27.75 -21.34
N LYS A 676 15.93 -27.35 -21.65
CA LYS A 676 15.57 -26.63 -22.90
C LYS A 676 16.06 -25.19 -22.96
N LYS A 677 16.28 -24.52 -21.81
CA LYS A 677 16.84 -23.15 -21.78
C LYS A 677 18.36 -23.12 -21.94
N ASN A 678 19.04 -24.20 -21.57
CA ASN A 678 20.49 -24.31 -21.62
C ASN A 678 20.99 -24.97 -22.92
N ALA A 679 20.10 -25.51 -23.76
CA ALA A 679 20.36 -26.03 -25.09
C ALA A 679 20.08 -24.99 -26.18
#